data_389430ddff30a55b9abcb75e5aaef058
#
_entry.id   389430ddff30a55b9abcb75e5aaef058
#
_cell.length_a   1.000
_cell.length_b   1.000
_cell.length_c   1.000
_cell.angle_alpha   90.00
_cell.angle_beta   90.00
_cell.angle_gamma   90.00
#
_symmetry.space_group_name_H-M   'P 1'
#
loop_
_entity.id
_entity.type
_entity.pdbx_description
1 polymer ?
#
loop_
_entity_poly.entity_id
_entity_poly.type
_entity_poly.pdbx_seq_one_letter_code
_entity_poly.pdbx_strand_id
1 'polypeptide(L)'
;MRDTGRMSEYFVTAPRGLEDLLAAELGDLGLAAVRPTRGGVSFSGDLADAYRTCLWSRLANRVLLPLKQFAAEDDDALYEGVGQIDWTEHLPAGASLAVDFTGIKAAITHSRFGAQRVKDAIVDQLRERTGQRPSVDIQQPDIRINVHMHRDQVTVAIDLSGDSLHRRGYRLAGGLAPLKENLAAAMLYRADWPALAAAGGDLLDPMCGSGTLLIEAAWMASDSAPGLLRTRFGFLHWPGHQDDVWKALVDEALDRQEAGLRQMPTIMGLDSDPRAVEMAEANLRRAGLSAVVSVSRGDLSEARPGSGSGLVITNPPYGERLADNHELVPLYLRLGETLKRQFGGWRAVILNGAGCQIGLKPEKSWQLFNGPIECRLEQFEIAAQEGQARSDAAIDFVNRLHKNQRQLKKWLQREGISCYRIYDADMPEYALAVDVYGTREGDWLHVQEYQAPASIDPARAQARLRAALSSLPAALDIDPRRLVFKVRQRQRGREQYTRQGESGQMLEVREGPCRLWVNLTDYLDTGLFLDHRPVRQWIGENAAGKRFLNLFSYTGAATVHAALGGAKATTSVDLSKTYLDWLQRNLFLNQQNSPIHQRIHADCLAWLEDGREQYDLIFLDPPSFSNSKRMASDLDIQRDHADLIRAAMARLAAGGTLIFSTNLRRFELDPALVEAFDVQDRSTWSIPKDFQRNQRIHACWFLRHH
;
A
#
# COMPACT_ATOMS: atom_id res chain seq x y z
N MET A 1 40.06 28.15 -34.78
CA MET A 1 38.77 28.71 -34.37
C MET A 1 37.72 27.64 -34.66
N ARG A 2 37.31 26.81 -33.66
CA ARG A 2 36.17 25.91 -33.82
C ARG A 2 34.92 26.78 -33.64
N ASP A 3 33.98 26.65 -34.58
CA ASP A 3 32.76 27.44 -34.70
C ASP A 3 31.90 27.27 -33.42
N THR A 4 31.97 28.24 -32.50
CA THR A 4 31.28 28.24 -31.21
C THR A 4 29.80 28.58 -31.32
N GLY A 5 29.24 28.74 -32.52
CA GLY A 5 27.88 29.24 -32.75
C GLY A 5 27.03 28.40 -33.69
N ARG A 6 27.33 27.13 -33.95
CA ARG A 6 26.48 26.30 -34.82
C ARG A 6 25.17 25.96 -34.11
N MET A 7 24.09 26.59 -34.51
CA MET A 7 22.74 26.24 -34.06
C MET A 7 22.35 24.84 -34.53
N SER A 8 21.96 24.00 -33.61
CA SER A 8 21.49 22.63 -33.85
C SER A 8 20.09 22.46 -33.27
N GLU A 9 19.34 21.52 -33.80
CA GLU A 9 18.08 21.08 -33.20
C GLU A 9 18.38 19.94 -32.24
N TYR A 10 17.88 20.05 -31.02
CA TYR A 10 17.99 19.05 -29.97
C TYR A 10 16.62 18.47 -29.65
N PHE A 11 16.59 17.23 -29.17
CA PHE A 11 15.38 16.57 -28.68
C PHE A 11 15.55 16.11 -27.24
N VAL A 12 14.66 16.55 -26.36
CA VAL A 12 14.68 16.22 -24.94
C VAL A 12 13.52 15.29 -24.63
N THR A 13 13.82 14.08 -24.19
CA THR A 13 12.78 13.09 -23.86
C THR A 13 12.19 13.34 -22.49
N ALA A 14 10.85 13.23 -22.36
CA ALA A 14 10.11 13.38 -21.11
C ALA A 14 9.38 12.11 -20.70
N PRO A 15 9.07 11.91 -19.42
CA PRO A 15 8.03 10.98 -19.02
C PRO A 15 6.68 11.37 -19.66
N ARG A 16 5.89 10.39 -19.99
CA ARG A 16 4.57 10.58 -20.60
C ARG A 16 3.69 11.49 -19.74
N GLY A 17 3.10 12.53 -20.36
CA GLY A 17 2.20 13.49 -19.72
C GLY A 17 2.92 14.66 -19.01
N LEU A 18 4.25 14.81 -19.22
CA LEU A 18 5.05 15.90 -18.68
C LEU A 18 5.63 16.81 -19.79
N GLU A 19 5.22 16.62 -21.03
CA GLU A 19 5.77 17.35 -22.16
C GLU A 19 5.51 18.86 -22.07
N ASP A 20 4.35 19.25 -21.51
CA ASP A 20 3.98 20.65 -21.27
C ASP A 20 4.86 21.31 -20.19
N LEU A 21 5.10 20.62 -19.08
CA LEU A 21 5.97 21.09 -18.01
C LEU A 21 7.43 21.18 -18.47
N LEU A 22 7.91 20.18 -19.23
CA LEU A 22 9.25 20.23 -19.78
C LEU A 22 9.42 21.39 -20.74
N ALA A 23 8.42 21.67 -21.59
CA ALA A 23 8.49 22.82 -22.50
C ALA A 23 8.56 24.15 -21.73
N ALA A 24 7.79 24.29 -20.65
CA ALA A 24 7.87 25.46 -19.77
C ALA A 24 9.26 25.58 -19.12
N GLU A 25 9.77 24.48 -18.54
CA GLU A 25 11.12 24.44 -17.92
C GLU A 25 12.22 24.85 -18.91
N LEU A 26 12.18 24.34 -20.15
CA LEU A 26 13.17 24.70 -21.17
C LEU A 26 13.05 26.17 -21.60
N GLY A 27 11.83 26.69 -21.62
CA GLY A 27 11.59 28.13 -21.83
C GLY A 27 12.18 28.99 -20.71
N ASP A 28 12.01 28.59 -19.45
CA ASP A 28 12.57 29.26 -18.28
C ASP A 28 14.12 29.21 -18.26
N LEU A 29 14.71 28.15 -18.83
CA LEU A 29 16.17 28.07 -19.06
C LEU A 29 16.67 28.97 -20.20
N GLY A 30 15.79 29.70 -20.87
CA GLY A 30 16.12 30.66 -21.93
C GLY A 30 16.33 30.05 -23.32
N LEU A 31 15.87 28.80 -23.53
CA LEU A 31 16.08 28.10 -24.81
C LEU A 31 15.12 28.62 -25.90
N ALA A 32 15.62 28.62 -27.13
CA ALA A 32 14.87 29.15 -28.28
C ALA A 32 14.08 28.05 -29.01
N ALA A 33 13.01 28.40 -29.69
CA ALA A 33 12.19 27.55 -30.55
C ALA A 33 11.73 26.24 -29.86
N VAL A 34 11.35 26.32 -28.57
CA VAL A 34 10.86 25.21 -27.77
C VAL A 34 9.52 24.71 -28.32
N ARG A 35 9.44 23.43 -28.70
CA ARG A 35 8.23 22.83 -29.30
C ARG A 35 7.93 21.48 -28.63
N PRO A 36 6.83 21.36 -27.87
CA PRO A 36 6.41 20.10 -27.32
C PRO A 36 5.92 19.16 -28.43
N THR A 37 6.33 17.90 -28.33
CA THR A 37 5.90 16.82 -29.22
C THR A 37 5.60 15.57 -28.39
N ARG A 38 5.08 14.52 -29.01
CA ARG A 38 4.80 13.28 -28.28
C ARG A 38 6.10 12.63 -27.78
N GLY A 39 6.21 12.50 -26.44
CA GLY A 39 7.34 11.85 -25.77
C GLY A 39 8.54 12.77 -25.49
N GLY A 40 8.44 14.05 -25.80
CA GLY A 40 9.50 15.01 -25.49
C GLY A 40 9.28 16.42 -26.04
N VAL A 41 10.36 17.19 -26.07
CA VAL A 41 10.37 18.58 -26.51
C VAL A 41 11.59 18.80 -27.40
N SER A 42 11.43 19.43 -28.56
CA SER A 42 12.55 19.92 -29.36
C SER A 42 12.85 21.38 -29.05
N PHE A 43 14.12 21.76 -29.18
CA PHE A 43 14.57 23.14 -29.12
C PHE A 43 15.72 23.39 -30.07
N SER A 44 15.92 24.64 -30.46
CA SER A 44 17.08 25.05 -31.24
C SER A 44 18.04 25.85 -30.36
N GLY A 45 19.33 25.51 -30.43
CA GLY A 45 20.34 26.14 -29.60
C GLY A 45 21.76 25.75 -29.99
N ASP A 46 22.71 26.23 -29.24
CA ASP A 46 24.11 25.81 -29.34
C ASP A 46 24.43 24.66 -28.35
N LEU A 47 25.70 24.28 -28.26
CA LEU A 47 26.13 23.20 -27.36
C LEU A 47 26.06 23.63 -25.90
N ALA A 48 26.19 24.92 -25.57
CA ALA A 48 26.04 25.42 -24.20
C ALA A 48 24.59 25.27 -23.71
N ASP A 49 23.62 25.47 -24.61
CA ASP A 49 22.19 25.24 -24.31
C ASP A 49 21.88 23.77 -24.04
N ALA A 50 22.49 22.85 -24.80
CA ALA A 50 22.36 21.42 -24.55
C ALA A 50 23.00 21.01 -23.21
N TYR A 51 24.17 21.57 -22.87
CA TYR A 51 24.81 21.35 -21.57
C TYR A 51 24.00 21.93 -20.43
N ARG A 52 23.47 23.16 -20.59
CA ARG A 52 22.56 23.77 -19.61
C ARG A 52 21.34 22.90 -19.39
N THR A 53 20.77 22.33 -20.43
CA THR A 53 19.65 21.38 -20.32
C THR A 53 20.05 20.12 -19.55
N CYS A 54 21.19 19.51 -19.82
CA CYS A 54 21.71 18.34 -19.08
C CYS A 54 21.95 18.64 -17.59
N LEU A 55 22.40 19.84 -17.27
CA LEU A 55 22.74 20.24 -15.90
C LEU A 55 21.50 20.65 -15.08
N TRP A 56 20.60 21.43 -15.69
CA TRP A 56 19.53 22.12 -14.98
C TRP A 56 18.15 21.48 -15.12
N SER A 57 17.86 20.70 -16.17
CA SER A 57 16.53 20.12 -16.33
C SER A 57 16.24 19.10 -15.26
N ARG A 58 15.14 19.29 -14.54
CA ARG A 58 14.61 18.39 -13.53
C ARG A 58 13.67 17.36 -14.12
N LEU A 59 13.07 17.64 -15.28
CA LEU A 59 12.02 16.83 -15.91
C LEU A 59 12.56 15.91 -17.02
N ALA A 60 13.65 16.29 -17.67
CA ALA A 60 14.23 15.53 -18.77
C ALA A 60 14.68 14.12 -18.34
N ASN A 61 14.45 13.16 -19.24
CA ASN A 61 15.12 11.87 -19.15
C ASN A 61 16.45 11.86 -19.91
N ARG A 62 16.45 12.38 -21.14
CA ARG A 62 17.63 12.42 -22.02
C ARG A 62 17.62 13.68 -22.85
N VAL A 63 18.83 14.15 -23.21
CA VAL A 63 19.08 15.21 -24.19
C VAL A 63 19.76 14.57 -25.37
N LEU A 64 19.15 14.60 -26.53
CA LEU A 64 19.59 13.96 -27.76
C LEU A 64 20.03 14.99 -28.79
N LEU A 65 21.19 14.78 -29.41
CA LEU A 65 21.66 15.51 -30.56
C LEU A 65 21.42 14.67 -31.84
N PRO A 66 20.36 14.95 -32.61
CA PRO A 66 20.09 14.26 -33.86
C PRO A 66 21.26 14.48 -34.88
N LEU A 67 21.80 13.40 -35.40
CA LEU A 67 22.84 13.42 -36.43
C LEU A 67 22.24 13.34 -37.83
N LYS A 68 21.23 12.46 -37.96
CA LYS A 68 20.62 12.18 -39.26
C LYS A 68 19.20 11.65 -39.13
N GLN A 69 18.36 12.04 -40.09
CA GLN A 69 17.05 11.43 -40.34
C GLN A 69 17.00 10.86 -41.75
N PHE A 70 16.43 9.66 -41.87
CA PHE A 70 16.30 8.97 -43.16
C PHE A 70 15.14 7.95 -43.11
N ALA A 71 14.67 7.54 -44.30
CA ALA A 71 13.70 6.47 -44.43
C ALA A 71 14.38 5.11 -44.45
N ALA A 72 13.79 4.11 -43.75
CA ALA A 72 14.20 2.72 -43.81
C ALA A 72 12.96 1.81 -43.74
N GLU A 73 12.74 1.03 -44.77
CA GLU A 73 11.64 0.08 -44.86
C GLU A 73 11.99 -1.31 -44.31
N ASP A 74 13.29 -1.59 -44.18
CA ASP A 74 13.84 -2.85 -43.69
C ASP A 74 15.15 -2.64 -42.91
N ASP A 75 15.82 -3.73 -42.54
CA ASP A 75 17.04 -3.72 -41.77
C ASP A 75 18.30 -3.40 -42.66
N ASP A 76 18.25 -3.66 -43.93
CA ASP A 76 19.32 -3.30 -44.87
C ASP A 76 19.31 -1.78 -45.10
N ALA A 77 18.15 -1.17 -45.33
CA ALA A 77 18.01 0.28 -45.42
C ALA A 77 18.41 0.99 -44.12
N LEU A 78 18.13 0.39 -42.96
CA LEU A 78 18.57 0.89 -41.64
C LEU A 78 20.10 0.87 -41.58
N TYR A 79 20.73 -0.26 -41.96
CA TYR A 79 22.21 -0.42 -41.97
C TYR A 79 22.90 0.60 -42.90
N GLU A 80 22.40 0.74 -44.12
CA GLU A 80 22.93 1.69 -45.12
C GLU A 80 22.79 3.14 -44.65
N GLY A 81 21.61 3.51 -44.14
CA GLY A 81 21.37 4.87 -43.64
C GLY A 81 22.24 5.27 -42.48
N VAL A 82 22.50 4.34 -41.55
CA VAL A 82 23.45 4.52 -40.42
C VAL A 82 24.89 4.60 -40.92
N GLY A 83 25.27 3.78 -41.91
CA GLY A 83 26.56 3.78 -42.52
C GLY A 83 26.92 5.06 -43.28
N GLN A 84 25.94 5.92 -43.61
CA GLN A 84 26.17 7.21 -44.25
C GLN A 84 26.57 8.33 -43.26
N ILE A 85 26.49 8.09 -41.94
CA ILE A 85 26.98 9.03 -40.92
C ILE A 85 28.50 8.83 -40.79
N ASP A 86 29.27 9.91 -40.71
CA ASP A 86 30.72 9.80 -40.47
C ASP A 86 31.01 9.56 -38.99
N TRP A 87 31.11 8.29 -38.60
CA TRP A 87 31.31 7.90 -37.19
C TRP A 87 32.70 8.25 -36.65
N THR A 88 33.68 8.58 -37.51
CA THR A 88 35.00 9.04 -37.06
C THR A 88 34.96 10.41 -36.38
N GLU A 89 33.92 11.23 -36.68
CA GLU A 89 33.68 12.51 -36.02
C GLU A 89 33.07 12.36 -34.65
N HIS A 90 32.46 11.18 -34.35
CA HIS A 90 31.64 10.99 -33.15
C HIS A 90 32.20 9.94 -32.18
N LEU A 91 33.01 9.00 -32.65
CA LEU A 91 33.59 7.93 -31.85
C LEU A 91 35.13 7.97 -31.94
N PRO A 92 35.80 8.36 -30.84
CA PRO A 92 37.28 8.32 -30.79
C PRO A 92 37.83 6.89 -30.95
N ALA A 93 39.03 6.77 -31.45
CA ALA A 93 39.69 5.48 -31.51
C ALA A 93 39.79 4.84 -30.12
N GLY A 94 39.35 3.59 -30.00
CA GLY A 94 39.35 2.83 -28.74
C GLY A 94 38.18 3.10 -27.82
N ALA A 95 37.28 4.02 -28.15
CA ALA A 95 36.08 4.28 -27.36
C ALA A 95 35.09 3.10 -27.39
N SER A 96 34.34 2.94 -26.32
CA SER A 96 33.22 2.00 -26.23
C SER A 96 31.91 2.66 -26.62
N LEU A 97 30.99 1.88 -27.18
CA LEU A 97 29.69 2.35 -27.60
C LEU A 97 28.55 1.46 -27.04
N ALA A 98 27.37 2.06 -26.91
CA ALA A 98 26.10 1.35 -26.78
C ALA A 98 25.06 1.95 -27.70
N VAL A 99 24.10 1.12 -28.15
CA VAL A 99 23.00 1.55 -29.00
C VAL A 99 21.67 1.24 -28.27
N ASP A 100 20.86 2.26 -28.05
CA ASP A 100 19.47 2.15 -27.61
C ASP A 100 18.56 2.30 -28.83
N PHE A 101 17.83 1.25 -29.20
CA PHE A 101 16.91 1.25 -30.33
C PHE A 101 15.45 1.14 -29.89
N THR A 102 14.60 1.98 -30.43
CA THR A 102 13.15 1.95 -30.21
C THR A 102 12.40 1.99 -31.53
N GLY A 103 11.65 0.92 -31.85
CA GLY A 103 10.77 0.85 -33.03
C GLY A 103 9.30 0.92 -32.63
N ILE A 104 8.56 1.90 -33.16
CA ILE A 104 7.13 2.10 -32.90
C ILE A 104 6.37 2.06 -34.24
N LYS A 105 5.46 1.07 -34.41
CA LYS A 105 4.75 0.86 -35.69
C LYS A 105 5.70 0.81 -36.88
N ALA A 106 6.89 0.26 -36.68
CA ALA A 106 8.01 0.23 -37.59
C ALA A 106 8.21 -1.19 -38.15
N ALA A 107 8.97 -1.32 -39.24
CA ALA A 107 9.36 -2.63 -39.79
C ALA A 107 10.19 -3.44 -38.77
N ILE A 108 11.03 -2.75 -38.00
CA ILE A 108 11.83 -3.35 -36.93
C ILE A 108 11.24 -2.93 -35.57
N THR A 109 10.56 -3.86 -34.90
CA THR A 109 9.99 -3.65 -33.55
C THR A 109 10.82 -4.27 -32.44
N HIS A 110 11.69 -5.23 -32.77
CA HIS A 110 12.55 -5.93 -31.82
C HIS A 110 13.79 -5.07 -31.50
N SER A 111 13.76 -4.38 -30.35
CA SER A 111 14.78 -3.38 -29.96
C SER A 111 16.21 -3.93 -29.96
N ARG A 112 16.41 -5.17 -29.50
CA ARG A 112 17.73 -5.80 -29.47
C ARG A 112 18.29 -6.07 -30.88
N PHE A 113 17.43 -6.51 -31.80
CA PHE A 113 17.82 -6.74 -33.19
C PHE A 113 18.15 -5.42 -33.88
N GLY A 114 17.29 -4.40 -33.77
CA GLY A 114 17.57 -3.08 -34.33
C GLY A 114 18.86 -2.45 -33.78
N ALA A 115 19.08 -2.54 -32.46
CA ALA A 115 20.31 -2.06 -31.84
C ALA A 115 21.57 -2.79 -32.38
N GLN A 116 21.47 -4.11 -32.60
CA GLN A 116 22.57 -4.88 -33.16
C GLN A 116 22.88 -4.46 -34.61
N ARG A 117 21.84 -4.28 -35.44
CA ARG A 117 21.99 -3.88 -36.85
C ARG A 117 22.66 -2.50 -36.96
N VAL A 118 22.22 -1.54 -36.14
CA VAL A 118 22.83 -0.21 -36.05
C VAL A 118 24.32 -0.30 -35.61
N LYS A 119 24.57 -1.07 -34.55
CA LYS A 119 25.93 -1.30 -34.05
C LYS A 119 26.85 -1.89 -35.15
N ASP A 120 26.34 -2.87 -35.92
CA ASP A 120 27.11 -3.51 -36.97
C ASP A 120 27.51 -2.50 -38.05
N ALA A 121 26.61 -1.63 -38.52
CA ALA A 121 26.89 -0.55 -39.45
C ALA A 121 28.01 0.41 -38.96
N ILE A 122 27.93 0.78 -37.67
CA ILE A 122 28.94 1.67 -37.05
C ILE A 122 30.33 0.99 -36.98
N VAL A 123 30.33 -0.25 -36.50
CA VAL A 123 31.58 -1.01 -36.31
C VAL A 123 32.27 -1.32 -37.64
N ASP A 124 31.51 -1.70 -38.65
CA ASP A 124 32.06 -2.01 -39.97
C ASP A 124 32.66 -0.77 -40.62
N GLN A 125 31.98 0.39 -40.59
CA GLN A 125 32.52 1.64 -41.10
C GLN A 125 33.81 2.05 -40.37
N LEU A 126 33.83 2.01 -39.02
CA LEU A 126 35.02 2.39 -38.27
C LEU A 126 36.17 1.43 -38.51
N ARG A 127 35.92 0.13 -38.63
CA ARG A 127 36.92 -0.87 -38.98
C ARG A 127 37.49 -0.64 -40.37
N GLU A 128 36.67 -0.30 -41.35
CA GLU A 128 37.10 -0.01 -42.71
C GLU A 128 37.96 1.27 -42.78
N ARG A 129 37.51 2.34 -42.08
CA ARG A 129 38.20 3.65 -42.17
C ARG A 129 39.41 3.79 -41.26
N THR A 130 39.40 3.17 -40.08
CA THR A 130 40.43 3.37 -39.05
C THR A 130 41.26 2.12 -38.76
N GLY A 131 40.86 0.95 -39.27
CA GLY A 131 41.44 -0.34 -38.93
C GLY A 131 41.12 -0.83 -37.51
N GLN A 132 40.37 -0.07 -36.72
CA GLN A 132 40.06 -0.39 -35.33
C GLN A 132 38.57 -0.71 -35.15
N ARG A 133 38.27 -1.67 -34.26
CA ARG A 133 36.94 -2.04 -33.90
C ARG A 133 36.61 -1.47 -32.51
N PRO A 134 35.60 -0.61 -32.36
CA PRO A 134 35.17 -0.14 -31.04
C PRO A 134 34.65 -1.29 -30.19
N SER A 135 34.81 -1.18 -28.87
CA SER A 135 34.21 -2.11 -27.90
C SER A 135 32.75 -1.75 -27.63
N VAL A 136 32.01 -2.73 -27.15
CA VAL A 136 30.59 -2.51 -26.74
C VAL A 136 30.50 -2.62 -25.22
N ASP A 137 30.08 -1.54 -24.58
CA ASP A 137 29.74 -1.51 -23.16
C ASP A 137 28.32 -1.00 -22.99
N ILE A 138 27.40 -1.91 -22.65
CA ILE A 138 25.98 -1.58 -22.48
C ILE A 138 25.72 -0.77 -21.20
N GLN A 139 26.54 -0.99 -20.17
CA GLN A 139 26.35 -0.36 -18.86
C GLN A 139 26.94 1.05 -18.81
N GLN A 140 28.20 1.20 -19.20
CA GLN A 140 28.95 2.45 -19.10
C GLN A 140 29.71 2.79 -20.38
N PRO A 141 29.03 2.95 -21.53
CA PRO A 141 29.69 3.29 -22.79
C PRO A 141 30.28 4.70 -22.70
N ASP A 142 31.35 4.93 -23.48
CA ASP A 142 31.87 6.28 -23.70
C ASP A 142 30.88 7.10 -24.52
N ILE A 143 30.31 6.51 -25.56
CA ILE A 143 29.27 7.14 -26.39
C ILE A 143 28.01 6.26 -26.44
N ARG A 144 26.89 6.86 -26.12
CA ARG A 144 25.58 6.23 -26.26
C ARG A 144 24.84 6.80 -27.47
N ILE A 145 24.39 5.91 -28.33
CA ILE A 145 23.67 6.24 -29.55
C ILE A 145 22.22 5.88 -29.37
N ASN A 146 21.32 6.84 -29.57
CA ASN A 146 19.87 6.63 -29.53
C ASN A 146 19.31 6.56 -30.96
N VAL A 147 18.56 5.51 -31.27
CA VAL A 147 17.91 5.34 -32.56
C VAL A 147 16.42 5.15 -32.33
N HIS A 148 15.65 6.05 -32.90
CA HIS A 148 14.19 6.01 -32.87
C HIS A 148 13.64 5.78 -34.28
N MET A 149 12.88 4.72 -34.46
CA MET A 149 12.22 4.38 -35.72
C MET A 149 10.70 4.45 -35.52
N HIS A 150 10.05 5.36 -36.23
CA HIS A 150 8.60 5.47 -36.25
C HIS A 150 8.10 5.28 -37.68
N ARG A 151 7.35 4.20 -37.93
CA ARG A 151 7.02 3.73 -39.26
C ARG A 151 8.31 3.46 -40.06
N ASP A 152 8.51 4.18 -41.15
CA ASP A 152 9.68 4.14 -42.03
C ASP A 152 10.74 5.20 -41.71
N GLN A 153 10.46 6.14 -40.82
CA GLN A 153 11.36 7.23 -40.46
C GLN A 153 12.27 6.89 -39.31
N VAL A 154 13.56 6.94 -39.54
CA VAL A 154 14.63 6.70 -38.56
C VAL A 154 15.29 8.00 -38.19
N THR A 155 15.46 8.24 -36.90
CA THR A 155 16.32 9.31 -36.36
C THR A 155 17.45 8.67 -35.57
N VAL A 156 18.70 8.99 -35.94
CA VAL A 156 19.90 8.59 -35.22
C VAL A 156 20.44 9.79 -34.48
N ALA A 157 20.69 9.66 -33.19
CA ALA A 157 21.15 10.74 -32.33
C ALA A 157 22.26 10.29 -31.37
N ILE A 158 23.12 11.21 -30.95
CA ILE A 158 23.97 11.03 -29.77
C ILE A 158 23.19 11.38 -28.53
N ASP A 159 23.27 10.54 -27.52
CA ASP A 159 22.73 10.81 -26.20
C ASP A 159 23.76 11.59 -25.36
N LEU A 160 23.53 12.87 -25.21
CA LEU A 160 24.40 13.76 -24.43
C LEU A 160 24.28 13.53 -22.91
N SER A 161 23.21 12.89 -22.47
CA SER A 161 22.98 12.61 -21.04
C SER A 161 23.78 11.43 -20.51
N GLY A 162 24.05 10.43 -21.35
CA GLY A 162 24.61 9.14 -20.97
C GLY A 162 23.59 8.27 -20.24
N ASP A 163 23.58 8.29 -18.91
CA ASP A 163 22.48 7.74 -18.12
C ASP A 163 21.29 8.70 -18.06
N SER A 164 20.09 8.14 -17.81
CA SER A 164 18.90 8.98 -17.66
C SER A 164 19.09 10.05 -16.59
N LEU A 165 18.74 11.31 -16.90
CA LEU A 165 18.97 12.47 -16.05
C LEU A 165 18.24 12.41 -14.71
N HIS A 166 17.15 11.63 -14.58
CA HIS A 166 16.50 11.43 -13.30
C HIS A 166 17.41 10.76 -12.27
N ARG A 167 18.46 10.03 -12.68
CA ARG A 167 19.48 9.49 -11.78
C ARG A 167 20.43 10.61 -11.36
N ARG A 168 20.08 11.33 -10.29
CA ARG A 168 20.81 12.52 -9.83
C ARG A 168 22.16 12.20 -9.18
N GLY A 169 22.35 10.98 -8.63
CA GLY A 169 23.58 10.55 -7.96
C GLY A 169 23.48 10.43 -6.43
N TYR A 170 22.47 11.01 -5.78
CA TYR A 170 22.34 10.90 -4.34
C TYR A 170 21.78 9.56 -3.84
N ARG A 171 21.10 8.79 -4.71
CA ARG A 171 20.49 7.51 -4.34
C ARG A 171 21.45 6.36 -4.60
N LEU A 172 21.73 5.54 -3.58
CA LEU A 172 22.41 4.26 -3.78
C LEU A 172 21.40 3.23 -4.30
N ALA A 173 21.84 2.34 -5.20
CA ALA A 173 21.02 1.26 -5.73
C ALA A 173 20.48 0.39 -4.59
N GLY A 174 19.15 0.11 -4.55
CA GLY A 174 18.57 -0.84 -3.61
C GLY A 174 17.35 -0.39 -2.84
N GLY A 175 16.41 0.31 -3.43
CA GLY A 175 15.06 0.54 -2.86
C GLY A 175 13.97 -0.09 -3.70
N LEU A 176 12.93 -0.62 -3.06
CA LEU A 176 11.75 -1.16 -3.73
C LEU A 176 10.96 -0.02 -4.41
N ALA A 177 10.96 0.08 -5.78
CA ALA A 177 10.20 1.02 -6.63
C ALA A 177 10.02 2.44 -6.04
N PRO A 178 11.10 3.21 -5.90
CA PRO A 178 11.01 4.56 -5.36
C PRO A 178 10.36 5.52 -6.37
N LEU A 179 9.79 6.62 -5.87
CA LEU A 179 9.37 7.74 -6.71
C LEU A 179 10.58 8.21 -7.55
N LYS A 180 10.41 8.30 -8.87
CA LYS A 180 11.47 8.85 -9.73
C LYS A 180 11.65 10.33 -9.46
N GLU A 181 12.88 10.80 -9.52
CA GLU A 181 13.26 12.17 -9.22
C GLU A 181 12.56 13.18 -10.14
N ASN A 182 12.47 12.89 -11.43
CA ASN A 182 11.76 13.75 -12.37
C ASN A 182 10.22 13.75 -12.17
N LEU A 183 9.65 12.68 -11.65
CA LEU A 183 8.24 12.67 -11.25
C LEU A 183 8.03 13.49 -9.97
N ALA A 184 8.93 13.39 -9.00
CA ALA A 184 8.91 14.24 -7.80
C ALA A 184 9.02 15.74 -8.18
N ALA A 185 9.92 16.08 -9.10
CA ALA A 185 10.04 17.44 -9.62
C ALA A 185 8.76 17.91 -10.32
N ALA A 186 8.12 17.04 -11.12
CA ALA A 186 6.85 17.35 -11.77
C ALA A 186 5.72 17.61 -10.76
N MET A 187 5.66 16.84 -9.67
CA MET A 187 4.71 17.08 -8.58
C MET A 187 4.92 18.44 -7.93
N LEU A 188 6.17 18.81 -7.68
CA LEU A 188 6.55 20.12 -7.12
C LEU A 188 6.22 21.29 -8.05
N TYR A 189 6.46 21.15 -9.35
CA TYR A 189 6.06 22.16 -10.34
C TYR A 189 4.53 22.32 -10.44
N ARG A 190 3.78 21.20 -10.46
CA ARG A 190 2.30 21.24 -10.45
C ARG A 190 1.75 21.85 -9.15
N ALA A 191 2.49 21.70 -8.04
CA ALA A 191 2.17 22.33 -6.75
C ALA A 191 2.55 23.80 -6.68
N ASP A 192 3.21 24.34 -7.70
CA ASP A 192 3.74 25.73 -7.71
C ASP A 192 4.76 25.98 -6.58
N TRP A 193 5.53 24.92 -6.24
CA TRP A 193 6.51 24.97 -5.14
C TRP A 193 7.57 26.08 -5.31
N PRO A 194 8.18 26.33 -6.48
CA PRO A 194 9.16 27.41 -6.62
C PRO A 194 8.64 28.78 -6.18
N ALA A 195 7.39 29.12 -6.54
CA ALA A 195 6.77 30.37 -6.13
C ALA A 195 6.42 30.38 -4.63
N LEU A 196 5.92 29.27 -4.09
CA LEU A 196 5.64 29.13 -2.66
C LEU A 196 6.91 29.25 -1.82
N ALA A 197 8.01 28.60 -2.22
CA ALA A 197 9.30 28.69 -1.54
C ALA A 197 9.87 30.10 -1.56
N ALA A 198 9.81 30.77 -2.72
CA ALA A 198 10.23 32.18 -2.85
C ALA A 198 9.41 33.14 -1.98
N ALA A 199 8.14 32.82 -1.71
CA ALA A 199 7.30 33.54 -0.77
C ALA A 199 7.54 33.18 0.70
N GLY A 200 8.48 32.29 1.02
CA GLY A 200 8.81 31.84 2.37
C GLY A 200 7.87 30.77 2.94
N GLY A 201 7.11 30.09 2.08
CA GLY A 201 6.25 28.99 2.48
C GLY A 201 7.03 27.73 2.82
N ASP A 202 6.61 27.00 3.86
CA ASP A 202 7.23 25.74 4.31
C ASP A 202 6.78 24.54 3.47
N LEU A 203 7.53 23.44 3.50
CA LEU A 203 7.15 22.16 2.90
C LEU A 203 7.19 21.03 3.91
N LEU A 204 6.16 20.18 3.87
CA LEU A 204 6.10 18.95 4.66
C LEU A 204 5.72 17.75 3.79
N ASP A 205 6.50 16.65 3.91
CA ASP A 205 6.11 15.33 3.42
C ASP A 205 5.87 14.39 4.61
N PRO A 206 4.60 14.06 4.94
CA PRO A 206 4.27 13.24 6.12
C PRO A 206 4.49 11.74 5.92
N MET A 207 4.94 11.30 4.73
CA MET A 207 5.28 9.91 4.39
C MET A 207 6.47 9.92 3.42
N CYS A 208 7.60 10.49 3.86
CA CYS A 208 8.69 10.93 2.98
C CYS A 208 9.50 9.77 2.34
N GLY A 209 9.36 8.55 2.84
CA GLY A 209 10.09 7.41 2.31
C GLY A 209 11.59 7.65 2.26
N SER A 210 12.19 7.56 1.08
CA SER A 210 13.62 7.82 0.85
C SER A 210 14.01 9.31 0.73
N GLY A 211 13.08 10.24 0.97
CA GLY A 211 13.30 11.68 0.95
C GLY A 211 13.36 12.33 -0.43
N THR A 212 12.89 11.66 -1.48
CA THR A 212 13.00 12.18 -2.87
C THR A 212 12.32 13.52 -3.05
N LEU A 213 11.06 13.69 -2.58
CA LEU A 213 10.34 14.96 -2.65
C LEU A 213 11.05 16.07 -1.88
N LEU A 214 11.61 15.74 -0.71
CA LEU A 214 12.34 16.70 0.12
C LEU A 214 13.60 17.22 -0.57
N ILE A 215 14.36 16.30 -1.21
CA ILE A 215 15.62 16.65 -1.91
C ILE A 215 15.31 17.51 -3.14
N GLU A 216 14.38 17.09 -4.00
CA GLU A 216 14.02 17.87 -5.19
C GLU A 216 13.43 19.25 -4.78
N ALA A 217 12.63 19.31 -3.70
CA ALA A 217 12.10 20.58 -3.19
C ALA A 217 13.20 21.50 -2.67
N ALA A 218 14.16 20.97 -1.93
CA ALA A 218 15.28 21.74 -1.40
C ALA A 218 16.17 22.26 -2.53
N TRP A 219 16.46 21.44 -3.55
CA TRP A 219 17.22 21.89 -4.72
C TRP A 219 16.48 22.94 -5.58
N MET A 220 15.15 22.89 -5.63
CA MET A 220 14.37 23.96 -6.27
C MET A 220 14.46 25.25 -5.46
N ALA A 221 14.27 25.19 -4.15
CA ALA A 221 14.30 26.34 -3.27
C ALA A 221 15.70 27.00 -3.18
N SER A 222 16.76 26.19 -3.23
CA SER A 222 18.15 26.66 -3.19
C SER A 222 18.75 26.97 -4.57
N ASP A 223 17.96 26.96 -5.62
CA ASP A 223 18.44 27.15 -6.98
C ASP A 223 19.64 26.25 -7.33
N SER A 224 19.64 25.00 -6.87
CA SER A 224 20.68 24.02 -7.09
C SER A 224 20.39 23.21 -8.35
N ALA A 225 21.36 23.11 -9.26
CA ALA A 225 21.22 22.31 -10.48
C ALA A 225 21.22 20.81 -10.14
N PRO A 226 20.21 20.04 -10.58
CA PRO A 226 20.09 18.61 -10.25
C PRO A 226 21.19 17.75 -10.85
N GLY A 227 21.90 18.24 -11.85
CA GLY A 227 23.02 17.56 -12.50
C GLY A 227 24.37 17.66 -11.78
N LEU A 228 24.51 18.52 -10.76
CA LEU A 228 25.81 18.78 -10.09
C LEU A 228 26.44 17.54 -9.43
N LEU A 229 25.64 16.61 -8.91
CA LEU A 229 26.18 15.38 -8.30
C LEU A 229 26.48 14.27 -9.30
N ARG A 230 26.20 14.48 -10.58
CA ARG A 230 26.46 13.49 -11.61
C ARG A 230 27.95 13.55 -12.00
N THR A 231 28.60 12.41 -11.94
CA THR A 231 30.02 12.27 -12.35
C THR A 231 30.19 11.94 -13.82
N ARG A 232 29.09 11.59 -14.51
CA ARG A 232 29.12 11.16 -15.93
C ARG A 232 27.97 11.78 -16.71
N PHE A 233 28.34 12.32 -17.88
CA PHE A 233 27.43 12.72 -18.95
C PHE A 233 27.91 12.11 -20.26
N GLY A 234 27.01 11.84 -21.19
CA GLY A 234 27.32 11.18 -22.46
C GLY A 234 28.21 12.01 -23.38
N PHE A 235 28.25 13.32 -23.20
CA PHE A 235 29.08 14.21 -23.98
C PHE A 235 30.55 14.29 -23.52
N LEU A 236 30.91 13.85 -22.31
CA LEU A 236 32.26 14.04 -21.76
C LEU A 236 33.37 13.33 -22.57
N HIS A 237 33.04 12.22 -23.20
CA HIS A 237 33.96 11.49 -24.07
C HIS A 237 33.69 11.71 -25.56
N TRP A 238 32.74 12.55 -25.90
CA TRP A 238 32.40 12.88 -27.28
C TRP A 238 33.44 13.87 -27.87
N PRO A 239 33.99 13.65 -29.09
CA PRO A 239 34.98 14.54 -29.70
C PRO A 239 34.51 15.99 -29.87
N GLY A 240 33.19 16.21 -29.98
CA GLY A 240 32.60 17.54 -30.05
C GLY A 240 32.46 18.27 -28.70
N HIS A 241 32.90 17.65 -27.59
CA HIS A 241 32.80 18.26 -26.26
C HIS A 241 33.66 19.53 -26.14
N GLN A 242 33.09 20.53 -25.45
CA GLN A 242 33.73 21.83 -25.16
C GLN A 242 33.89 21.99 -23.64
N ASP A 243 35.02 21.56 -23.12
CA ASP A 243 35.31 21.46 -21.67
C ASP A 243 35.24 22.82 -20.98
N ASP A 244 35.74 23.89 -21.61
CA ASP A 244 35.68 25.25 -21.01
C ASP A 244 34.25 25.77 -20.86
N VAL A 245 33.39 25.48 -21.86
CA VAL A 245 31.94 25.86 -21.77
C VAL A 245 31.26 25.08 -20.67
N TRP A 246 31.55 23.78 -20.56
CA TRP A 246 30.98 22.95 -19.51
C TRP A 246 31.41 23.40 -18.11
N LYS A 247 32.70 23.67 -17.90
CA LYS A 247 33.24 24.17 -16.62
C LYS A 247 32.60 25.48 -16.20
N ALA A 248 32.47 26.44 -17.13
CA ALA A 248 31.81 27.73 -16.83
C ALA A 248 30.36 27.55 -16.35
N LEU A 249 29.60 26.63 -16.95
CA LEU A 249 28.23 26.32 -16.52
C LEU A 249 28.17 25.63 -15.14
N VAL A 250 29.12 24.77 -14.83
CA VAL A 250 29.22 24.12 -13.52
C VAL A 250 29.59 25.14 -12.43
N ASP A 251 30.57 26.02 -12.70
CA ASP A 251 30.97 27.06 -11.76
C ASP A 251 29.82 28.02 -11.47
N GLU A 252 29.09 28.48 -12.50
CA GLU A 252 27.86 29.28 -12.33
C GLU A 252 26.84 28.54 -11.45
N ALA A 253 26.62 27.24 -11.67
CA ALA A 253 25.66 26.44 -10.92
C ALA A 253 26.06 26.27 -9.45
N LEU A 254 27.35 26.15 -9.15
CA LEU A 254 27.87 26.09 -7.77
C LEU A 254 27.69 27.42 -7.03
N ASP A 255 27.97 28.55 -7.70
CA ASP A 255 27.76 29.88 -7.11
C ASP A 255 26.25 30.12 -6.78
N ARG A 256 25.36 29.73 -7.69
CA ARG A 256 23.90 29.82 -7.49
C ARG A 256 23.45 28.94 -6.34
N GLN A 257 23.93 27.71 -6.24
CA GLN A 257 23.63 26.81 -5.13
C GLN A 257 24.08 27.38 -3.78
N GLU A 258 25.32 27.89 -3.68
CA GLU A 258 25.83 28.49 -2.46
C GLU A 258 25.00 29.68 -1.99
N ALA A 259 24.61 30.55 -2.93
CA ALA A 259 23.73 31.68 -2.63
C ALA A 259 22.34 31.25 -2.17
N GLY A 260 21.74 30.26 -2.85
CA GLY A 260 20.40 29.79 -2.53
C GLY A 260 20.30 29.03 -1.21
N LEU A 261 21.32 28.25 -0.85
CA LEU A 261 21.35 27.53 0.44
C LEU A 261 21.34 28.45 1.67
N ARG A 262 21.66 29.72 1.53
CA ARG A 262 21.61 30.72 2.63
C ARG A 262 20.19 31.22 2.95
N GLN A 263 19.19 30.95 2.09
CA GLN A 263 17.83 31.48 2.18
C GLN A 263 16.77 30.38 2.04
N MET A 264 16.96 29.28 2.75
CA MET A 264 16.08 28.12 2.64
C MET A 264 14.80 28.29 3.47
N PRO A 265 13.63 27.96 2.91
CA PRO A 265 12.42 27.74 3.69
C PRO A 265 12.55 26.47 4.55
N THR A 266 11.64 26.30 5.50
CA THR A 266 11.60 25.07 6.31
C THR A 266 11.10 23.90 5.44
N ILE A 267 11.89 22.83 5.35
CA ILE A 267 11.54 21.60 4.63
C ILE A 267 11.66 20.44 5.60
N MET A 268 10.54 19.74 5.83
CA MET A 268 10.43 18.68 6.81
C MET A 268 9.87 17.40 6.20
N GLY A 269 10.36 16.26 6.68
CA GLY A 269 9.85 14.93 6.36
C GLY A 269 9.53 14.12 7.60
N LEU A 270 8.44 13.36 7.55
CA LEU A 270 8.13 12.31 8.52
C LEU A 270 7.97 10.97 7.81
N ASP A 271 8.35 9.89 8.49
CA ASP A 271 7.97 8.54 8.11
C ASP A 271 7.83 7.66 9.36
N SER A 272 6.89 6.74 9.33
CA SER A 272 6.68 5.79 10.45
C SER A 272 7.71 4.65 10.43
N ASP A 273 8.26 4.29 9.25
CA ASP A 273 9.29 3.27 9.12
C ASP A 273 10.69 3.85 9.43
N PRO A 274 11.37 3.38 10.49
CA PRO A 274 12.71 3.84 10.83
C PRO A 274 13.74 3.62 9.71
N ARG A 275 13.57 2.57 8.88
CA ARG A 275 14.46 2.32 7.72
C ARG A 275 14.29 3.37 6.63
N ALA A 276 13.06 3.85 6.43
CA ALA A 276 12.79 4.94 5.50
C ALA A 276 13.47 6.22 5.96
N VAL A 277 13.40 6.55 7.25
CA VAL A 277 14.07 7.71 7.88
C VAL A 277 15.59 7.61 7.70
N GLU A 278 16.20 6.48 8.03
CA GLU A 278 17.64 6.24 7.85
C GLU A 278 18.07 6.42 6.37
N MET A 279 17.26 5.92 5.46
CA MET A 279 17.51 6.05 4.01
C MET A 279 17.39 7.51 3.55
N ALA A 280 16.37 8.24 4.01
CA ALA A 280 16.19 9.64 3.69
C ALA A 280 17.35 10.49 4.20
N GLU A 281 17.78 10.31 5.45
CA GLU A 281 18.94 10.98 6.00
C GLU A 281 20.24 10.68 5.25
N ALA A 282 20.44 9.41 4.84
CA ALA A 282 21.59 9.04 4.04
C ALA A 282 21.57 9.69 2.65
N ASN A 283 20.42 9.82 2.02
CA ASN A 283 20.26 10.51 0.73
C ASN A 283 20.46 12.04 0.89
N LEU A 284 19.93 12.65 1.95
CA LEU A 284 20.12 14.06 2.26
C LEU A 284 21.61 14.40 2.49
N ARG A 285 22.36 13.53 3.21
CA ARG A 285 23.82 13.71 3.37
C ARG A 285 24.55 13.72 2.03
N ARG A 286 24.21 12.79 1.11
CA ARG A 286 24.83 12.75 -0.23
C ARG A 286 24.41 13.94 -1.10
N ALA A 287 23.18 14.42 -0.92
CA ALA A 287 22.68 15.58 -1.62
C ALA A 287 23.22 16.92 -1.07
N GLY A 288 23.99 16.90 0.03
CA GLY A 288 24.50 18.11 0.68
C GLY A 288 23.45 18.92 1.45
N LEU A 289 22.34 18.30 1.86
CA LEU A 289 21.16 19.01 2.39
C LEU A 289 20.87 18.75 3.87
N SER A 290 21.69 17.99 4.58
CA SER A 290 21.46 17.61 5.99
C SER A 290 21.38 18.81 6.96
N ALA A 291 21.90 19.97 6.59
CA ALA A 291 21.84 21.17 7.44
C ALA A 291 20.53 21.96 7.26
N VAL A 292 19.83 21.75 6.14
CA VAL A 292 18.67 22.58 5.74
C VAL A 292 17.36 21.82 5.59
N VAL A 293 17.40 20.48 5.61
CA VAL A 293 16.22 19.61 5.56
C VAL A 293 16.21 18.70 6.77
N SER A 294 15.10 18.64 7.48
CA SER A 294 14.92 17.76 8.63
C SER A 294 14.03 16.56 8.31
N VAL A 295 14.42 15.37 8.79
CA VAL A 295 13.59 14.17 8.72
C VAL A 295 13.49 13.59 10.13
N SER A 296 12.31 13.13 10.50
CA SER A 296 12.06 12.51 11.80
C SER A 296 11.14 11.30 11.67
N ARG A 297 11.28 10.36 12.63
CA ARG A 297 10.32 9.26 12.75
C ARG A 297 9.05 9.78 13.40
N GLY A 298 7.91 9.52 12.77
CA GLY A 298 6.59 9.89 13.28
C GLY A 298 5.44 9.34 12.45
N ASP A 299 4.27 9.22 13.05
CA ASP A 299 3.04 8.91 12.32
C ASP A 299 2.52 10.17 11.62
N LEU A 300 1.88 10.02 10.47
CA LEU A 300 1.31 11.14 9.71
C LEU A 300 0.33 12.01 10.53
N SER A 301 -0.32 11.46 11.56
CA SER A 301 -1.19 12.21 12.48
C SER A 301 -0.43 13.15 13.42
N GLU A 302 0.88 12.98 13.54
CA GLU A 302 1.79 13.84 14.32
C GLU A 302 2.32 15.02 13.49
N ALA A 303 2.07 14.99 12.17
CA ALA A 303 2.47 16.08 11.28
C ALA A 303 1.88 17.44 11.71
N ARG A 304 2.72 18.47 11.78
CA ARG A 304 2.34 19.83 12.17
C ARG A 304 2.94 20.85 11.22
N PRO A 305 2.21 21.93 10.92
CA PRO A 305 2.76 23.03 10.15
C PRO A 305 3.89 23.73 10.95
N GLY A 306 4.92 24.17 10.22
CA GLY A 306 5.97 25.01 10.78
C GLY A 306 5.60 26.48 10.83
N SER A 307 4.91 26.97 9.79
CA SER A 307 4.49 28.36 9.61
C SER A 307 3.00 28.46 9.27
N GLY A 308 2.51 29.67 9.03
CA GLY A 308 1.10 29.95 8.71
C GLY A 308 0.66 29.48 7.31
N SER A 309 1.58 29.26 6.38
CA SER A 309 1.27 28.80 5.00
C SER A 309 2.37 27.91 4.45
N GLY A 310 2.02 27.00 3.54
CA GLY A 310 2.98 26.10 2.93
C GLY A 310 2.34 25.00 2.08
N LEU A 311 3.15 24.00 1.78
CA LEU A 311 2.80 22.85 0.95
C LEU A 311 2.96 21.55 1.72
N VAL A 312 1.88 20.77 1.84
CA VAL A 312 1.97 19.34 2.15
C VAL A 312 2.05 18.59 0.82
N ILE A 313 3.12 17.86 0.58
CA ILE A 313 3.27 17.06 -0.63
C ILE A 313 3.71 15.65 -0.27
N THR A 314 3.04 14.63 -0.82
CA THR A 314 3.37 13.26 -0.45
C THR A 314 3.01 12.26 -1.53
N ASN A 315 3.73 11.13 -1.50
CA ASN A 315 3.50 9.95 -2.32
C ASN A 315 3.15 8.77 -1.39
N PRO A 316 1.88 8.66 -0.96
CA PRO A 316 1.45 7.57 -0.08
C PRO A 316 1.68 6.19 -0.72
N PRO A 317 1.76 5.11 0.06
CA PRO A 317 1.90 3.77 -0.50
C PRO A 317 0.70 3.38 -1.39
N TYR A 318 1.00 2.67 -2.50
CA TYR A 318 0.04 2.09 -3.46
C TYR A 318 0.68 0.93 -4.23
N GLY A 319 -0.13 0.15 -5.00
CA GLY A 319 0.33 -0.93 -5.88
C GLY A 319 0.34 -2.32 -5.22
N GLU A 320 0.83 -3.32 -5.95
CA GLU A 320 0.76 -4.76 -5.63
C GLU A 320 1.43 -5.19 -4.31
N ARG A 321 2.15 -4.30 -3.64
CA ARG A 321 2.86 -4.58 -2.39
C ARG A 321 2.00 -4.53 -1.15
N LEU A 322 0.87 -3.87 -1.24
CA LEU A 322 -0.19 -3.97 -0.27
C LEU A 322 -1.23 -4.91 -0.89
N ALA A 323 -0.98 -6.21 -0.78
CA ALA A 323 -1.93 -7.26 -1.15
C ALA A 323 -3.31 -7.05 -0.52
N ASP A 324 -3.41 -6.09 0.41
CA ASP A 324 -4.58 -5.75 1.17
C ASP A 324 -4.93 -4.27 0.99
N ASN A 325 -5.89 -3.99 0.10
CA ASN A 325 -6.60 -2.69 0.02
C ASN A 325 -7.15 -2.21 1.39
N HIS A 326 -7.06 -3.04 2.41
CA HIS A 326 -7.63 -2.85 3.75
C HIS A 326 -6.90 -1.78 4.56
N GLU A 327 -5.57 -1.66 4.41
CA GLU A 327 -4.77 -0.66 5.13
C GLU A 327 -4.74 0.69 4.40
N LEU A 328 -4.93 0.68 3.08
CA LEU A 328 -4.86 1.90 2.28
C LEU A 328 -6.01 2.85 2.55
N VAL A 329 -7.25 2.36 2.60
CA VAL A 329 -8.42 3.22 2.82
C VAL A 329 -8.32 3.96 4.17
N PRO A 330 -8.04 3.29 5.30
CA PRO A 330 -7.81 3.99 6.58
C PRO A 330 -6.64 4.97 6.54
N LEU A 331 -5.54 4.65 5.85
CA LEU A 331 -4.39 5.54 5.71
C LEU A 331 -4.77 6.84 5.00
N TYR A 332 -5.45 6.74 3.84
CA TYR A 332 -5.86 7.91 3.06
C TYR A 332 -6.91 8.75 3.80
N LEU A 333 -7.80 8.14 4.55
CA LEU A 333 -8.76 8.85 5.40
C LEU A 333 -8.05 9.58 6.55
N ARG A 334 -7.09 8.94 7.23
CA ARG A 334 -6.28 9.59 8.27
C ARG A 334 -5.49 10.77 7.70
N LEU A 335 -4.92 10.62 6.49
CA LEU A 335 -4.24 11.70 5.80
C LEU A 335 -5.19 12.90 5.61
N GLY A 336 -6.38 12.68 5.09
CA GLY A 336 -7.39 13.73 4.91
C GLY A 336 -7.83 14.41 6.21
N GLU A 337 -8.04 13.65 7.27
CA GLU A 337 -8.37 14.20 8.59
C GLU A 337 -7.21 14.99 9.21
N THR A 338 -5.98 14.54 9.04
CA THR A 338 -4.78 15.28 9.49
C THR A 338 -4.66 16.60 8.74
N LEU A 339 -4.85 16.59 7.41
CA LEU A 339 -4.83 17.80 6.60
C LEU A 339 -5.88 18.81 7.09
N LYS A 340 -7.14 18.39 7.25
CA LYS A 340 -8.22 19.26 7.72
C LYS A 340 -7.95 19.87 9.10
N ARG A 341 -7.43 19.05 10.02
CA ARG A 341 -7.25 19.46 11.42
C ARG A 341 -6.03 20.32 11.66
N GLN A 342 -4.96 20.12 10.91
CA GLN A 342 -3.64 20.70 11.22
C GLN A 342 -3.19 21.74 10.18
N PHE A 343 -3.63 21.64 8.93
CA PHE A 343 -3.05 22.37 7.80
C PHE A 343 -4.02 23.38 7.17
N GLY A 344 -4.90 23.97 7.97
CA GLY A 344 -5.78 25.05 7.49
C GLY A 344 -4.97 26.20 6.89
N GLY A 345 -5.31 26.63 5.67
CA GLY A 345 -4.58 27.66 4.91
C GLY A 345 -3.39 27.13 4.10
N TRP A 346 -3.10 25.82 4.16
CA TRP A 346 -2.05 25.20 3.37
C TRP A 346 -2.60 24.57 2.09
N ARG A 347 -1.72 24.40 1.11
CA ARG A 347 -1.96 23.57 -0.07
C ARG A 347 -1.51 22.14 0.21
N ALA A 348 -2.27 21.15 -0.26
CA ALA A 348 -1.85 19.76 -0.23
C ALA A 348 -1.82 19.18 -1.65
N VAL A 349 -0.78 18.41 -1.98
CA VAL A 349 -0.62 17.72 -3.27
C VAL A 349 -0.24 16.27 -3.04
N ILE A 350 -1.05 15.34 -3.55
CA ILE A 350 -0.95 13.93 -3.24
C ILE A 350 -0.92 13.11 -4.52
N LEU A 351 0.08 12.25 -4.66
CA LEU A 351 0.14 11.27 -5.75
C LEU A 351 -0.69 10.04 -5.39
N ASN A 352 -1.89 9.97 -5.91
CA ASN A 352 -2.86 8.93 -5.59
C ASN A 352 -2.80 7.79 -6.63
N GLY A 353 -2.00 6.78 -6.37
CA GLY A 353 -1.92 5.55 -7.19
C GLY A 353 -2.89 4.46 -6.74
N ALA A 354 -3.47 4.58 -5.54
CA ALA A 354 -4.42 3.61 -5.00
C ALA A 354 -5.88 3.88 -5.40
N GLY A 355 -6.20 5.05 -5.97
CA GLY A 355 -7.56 5.47 -6.25
C GLY A 355 -8.42 5.68 -5.00
N CYS A 356 -7.79 5.77 -3.81
CA CYS A 356 -8.48 6.01 -2.55
C CYS A 356 -8.87 7.48 -2.41
N GLN A 357 -10.03 7.75 -1.80
CA GLN A 357 -10.44 9.13 -1.50
C GLN A 357 -9.86 9.58 -0.16
N ILE A 358 -9.45 10.85 -0.12
CA ILE A 358 -8.86 11.49 1.06
C ILE A 358 -9.94 12.16 1.94
N GLY A 359 -11.19 12.20 1.47
CA GLY A 359 -12.27 12.90 2.14
C GLY A 359 -12.24 14.42 1.95
N LEU A 360 -11.44 14.91 0.99
CA LEU A 360 -11.38 16.27 0.49
C LEU A 360 -11.73 16.27 -1.01
N LYS A 361 -12.28 17.34 -1.53
CA LYS A 361 -12.54 17.51 -2.96
C LYS A 361 -11.29 18.13 -3.60
N PRO A 362 -10.66 17.48 -4.59
CA PRO A 362 -9.52 18.09 -5.28
C PRO A 362 -9.95 19.31 -6.09
N GLU A 363 -9.15 20.35 -6.06
CA GLU A 363 -9.33 21.55 -6.89
C GLU A 363 -8.82 21.30 -8.30
N LYS A 364 -7.64 20.65 -8.41
CA LYS A 364 -7.00 20.28 -9.68
C LYS A 364 -6.56 18.82 -9.62
N SER A 365 -6.49 18.19 -10.80
CA SER A 365 -6.06 16.81 -10.91
C SER A 365 -5.36 16.57 -12.25
N TRP A 366 -4.23 15.82 -12.22
CA TRP A 366 -3.45 15.44 -13.41
C TRP A 366 -3.20 13.93 -13.41
N GLN A 367 -3.22 13.34 -14.59
CA GLN A 367 -2.84 11.94 -14.80
C GLN A 367 -1.32 11.85 -14.96
N LEU A 368 -0.66 11.07 -14.13
CA LEU A 368 0.79 10.84 -14.15
C LEU A 368 1.08 9.34 -14.13
N PHE A 369 2.34 8.97 -14.42
CA PHE A 369 2.76 7.56 -14.44
C PHE A 369 4.02 7.37 -13.61
N ASN A 370 3.94 6.53 -12.57
CA ASN A 370 5.13 6.08 -11.85
C ASN A 370 5.55 4.69 -12.34
N GLY A 371 6.43 4.67 -13.34
CA GLY A 371 6.74 3.46 -14.10
C GLY A 371 5.50 2.97 -14.88
N PRO A 372 5.06 1.72 -14.70
CA PRO A 372 3.85 1.20 -15.34
C PRO A 372 2.56 1.60 -14.63
N ILE A 373 2.63 2.15 -13.42
CA ILE A 373 1.47 2.44 -12.57
C ILE A 373 0.89 3.80 -12.95
N GLU A 374 -0.38 3.80 -13.33
CA GLU A 374 -1.15 5.01 -13.53
C GLU A 374 -1.54 5.61 -12.19
N CYS A 375 -1.21 6.89 -11.98
CA CYS A 375 -1.49 7.64 -10.77
C CYS A 375 -2.25 8.92 -11.10
N ARG A 376 -2.99 9.42 -10.13
CA ARG A 376 -3.61 10.73 -10.20
C ARG A 376 -2.94 11.67 -9.20
N LEU A 377 -2.34 12.75 -9.69
CA LEU A 377 -1.86 13.81 -8.82
C LEU A 377 -3.04 14.72 -8.49
N GLU A 378 -3.38 14.86 -7.22
CA GLU A 378 -4.54 15.61 -6.74
C GLU A 378 -4.07 16.77 -5.87
N GLN A 379 -4.55 17.98 -6.19
CA GLN A 379 -4.27 19.21 -5.44
C GLN A 379 -5.49 19.63 -4.65
N PHE A 380 -5.27 20.02 -3.40
CA PHE A 380 -6.29 20.48 -2.45
C PHE A 380 -5.87 21.80 -1.82
N GLU A 381 -6.77 22.77 -1.76
CA GLU A 381 -6.62 23.94 -0.90
C GLU A 381 -7.34 23.64 0.42
N ILE A 382 -6.61 23.68 1.53
CA ILE A 382 -7.14 23.34 2.84
C ILE A 382 -7.73 24.62 3.44
N ALA A 383 -9.05 24.69 3.57
CA ALA A 383 -9.71 25.83 4.18
C ALA A 383 -9.16 26.12 5.59
N ALA A 384 -8.87 27.38 5.89
CA ALA A 384 -8.60 27.81 7.25
C ALA A 384 -9.85 27.51 8.11
N GLN A 385 -9.69 26.89 9.27
CA GLN A 385 -10.83 26.44 10.08
C GLN A 385 -11.73 27.60 10.52
N GLU A 386 -12.90 27.70 9.91
CA GLU A 386 -14.09 28.21 10.56
C GLU A 386 -15.02 27.01 10.79
N GLY A 387 -15.05 26.52 12.02
CA GLY A 387 -16.03 25.53 12.50
C GLY A 387 -16.02 24.19 11.75
N GLN A 388 -15.93 23.10 12.49
CA GLN A 388 -16.07 21.73 11.96
C GLN A 388 -17.30 21.59 11.06
N ALA A 389 -17.14 21.71 9.74
CA ALA A 389 -18.15 21.24 8.80
C ALA A 389 -18.17 19.70 8.88
N ARG A 390 -19.16 19.15 9.62
CA ARG A 390 -19.53 17.75 9.54
C ARG A 390 -19.84 17.44 8.09
N SER A 391 -19.13 16.49 7.49
CA SER A 391 -19.48 15.99 6.18
C SER A 391 -20.91 15.42 6.25
N ASP A 392 -21.88 16.08 5.63
CA ASP A 392 -23.28 15.61 5.54
C ASP A 392 -23.42 14.29 4.77
N ALA A 393 -22.34 13.79 4.18
CA ALA A 393 -22.36 12.63 3.29
C ALA A 393 -22.74 11.29 3.92
N ALA A 394 -22.73 11.17 5.26
CA ALA A 394 -23.12 9.96 5.99
C ALA A 394 -23.99 10.26 7.21
N ILE A 395 -24.75 11.36 7.22
CA ILE A 395 -25.53 11.78 8.39
C ILE A 395 -26.53 10.72 8.83
N ASP A 396 -27.17 10.02 7.89
CA ASP A 396 -28.12 8.95 8.19
C ASP A 396 -27.43 7.76 8.86
N PHE A 397 -26.23 7.41 8.41
CA PHE A 397 -25.42 6.37 9.02
C PHE A 397 -24.99 6.74 10.44
N VAL A 398 -24.51 7.95 10.67
CA VAL A 398 -24.12 8.47 11.99
C VAL A 398 -25.33 8.50 12.93
N ASN A 399 -26.49 8.96 12.47
CA ASN A 399 -27.72 8.95 13.24
C ASN A 399 -28.15 7.53 13.66
N ARG A 400 -27.96 6.55 12.74
CA ARG A 400 -28.21 5.13 13.02
C ARG A 400 -27.23 4.60 14.08
N LEU A 401 -25.96 4.90 13.98
CA LEU A 401 -24.95 4.51 14.97
C LEU A 401 -25.30 5.06 16.37
N HIS A 402 -25.63 6.34 16.48
CA HIS A 402 -26.01 6.97 17.75
C HIS A 402 -27.30 6.36 18.33
N LYS A 403 -28.23 5.96 17.47
CA LYS A 403 -29.45 5.25 17.91
C LYS A 403 -29.08 3.88 18.48
N ASN A 404 -28.26 3.11 17.80
CA ASN A 404 -27.81 1.80 18.26
C ASN A 404 -27.01 1.91 19.58
N GLN A 405 -26.09 2.87 19.67
CA GLN A 405 -25.31 3.14 20.88
C GLN A 405 -26.22 3.41 22.08
N ARG A 406 -27.24 4.26 21.91
CA ARG A 406 -28.24 4.55 22.98
C ARG A 406 -29.03 3.31 23.40
N GLN A 407 -29.42 2.47 22.41
CA GLN A 407 -30.20 1.24 22.69
C GLN A 407 -29.37 0.18 23.41
N LEU A 408 -28.06 0.09 23.11
CA LEU A 408 -27.18 -0.90 23.72
C LEU A 408 -26.58 -0.43 25.04
N LYS A 409 -26.42 0.87 25.28
CA LYS A 409 -25.69 1.46 26.41
C LYS A 409 -26.06 0.87 27.78
N LYS A 410 -27.36 0.82 28.15
CA LYS A 410 -27.79 0.30 29.44
C LYS A 410 -27.51 -1.19 29.61
N TRP A 411 -27.65 -1.95 28.54
CA TRP A 411 -27.35 -3.39 28.51
C TRP A 411 -25.87 -3.66 28.64
N LEU A 412 -25.02 -2.97 27.84
CA LEU A 412 -23.57 -3.09 27.90
C LEU A 412 -23.03 -2.79 29.31
N GLN A 413 -23.53 -1.74 29.93
CA GLN A 413 -23.14 -1.36 31.30
C GLN A 413 -23.57 -2.38 32.34
N ARG A 414 -24.83 -2.88 32.27
CA ARG A 414 -25.35 -3.88 33.21
C ARG A 414 -24.60 -5.19 33.14
N GLU A 415 -24.25 -5.65 31.92
CA GLU A 415 -23.59 -6.93 31.70
C GLU A 415 -22.04 -6.80 31.67
N GLY A 416 -21.49 -5.60 31.82
CA GLY A 416 -20.05 -5.36 31.80
C GLY A 416 -19.40 -5.72 30.45
N ILE A 417 -20.10 -5.50 29.33
CA ILE A 417 -19.64 -5.88 27.99
C ILE A 417 -18.83 -4.74 27.38
N SER A 418 -17.58 -5.02 26.99
CA SER A 418 -16.67 -4.09 26.33
C SER A 418 -16.41 -4.43 24.84
N CYS A 419 -16.72 -5.67 24.40
CA CYS A 419 -16.58 -6.09 23.01
C CYS A 419 -17.96 -6.43 22.45
N TYR A 420 -18.43 -5.67 21.44
CA TYR A 420 -19.80 -5.81 20.93
C TYR A 420 -19.95 -5.30 19.50
N ARG A 421 -20.98 -5.75 18.81
CA ARG A 421 -21.38 -5.24 17.50
C ARG A 421 -22.31 -4.03 17.65
N ILE A 422 -21.90 -2.89 17.09
CA ILE A 422 -22.72 -1.66 17.14
C ILE A 422 -23.57 -1.47 15.89
N TYR A 423 -23.15 -2.07 14.75
CA TYR A 423 -23.83 -1.94 13.47
C TYR A 423 -23.70 -3.24 12.67
N ASP A 424 -24.77 -3.72 12.04
CA ASP A 424 -24.79 -4.94 11.22
C ASP A 424 -25.70 -4.78 10.00
N ALA A 425 -25.19 -4.09 8.96
CA ALA A 425 -25.94 -3.78 7.74
C ALA A 425 -27.35 -3.25 7.99
N ASP A 426 -27.48 -2.37 8.99
CA ASP A 426 -28.75 -1.80 9.46
C ASP A 426 -29.49 -1.05 8.36
N MET A 427 -28.78 -0.55 7.38
CA MET A 427 -29.27 0.15 6.21
C MET A 427 -28.69 -0.53 4.95
N PRO A 428 -29.53 -0.84 3.94
CA PRO A 428 -29.06 -1.53 2.72
C PRO A 428 -27.94 -0.79 1.98
N GLU A 429 -27.92 0.54 2.14
CA GLU A 429 -26.92 1.42 1.51
C GLU A 429 -25.53 1.33 2.14
N TYR A 430 -25.44 0.85 3.38
CA TYR A 430 -24.20 0.71 4.15
C TYR A 430 -24.03 -0.75 4.58
N ALA A 431 -23.54 -1.55 3.64
CA ALA A 431 -23.36 -3.00 3.82
C ALA A 431 -22.07 -3.29 4.63
N LEU A 432 -22.08 -2.93 5.90
CA LEU A 432 -20.96 -3.12 6.84
C LEU A 432 -21.41 -3.82 8.12
N ALA A 433 -20.42 -4.46 8.77
CA ALA A 433 -20.48 -4.73 10.21
C ALA A 433 -19.45 -3.84 10.93
N VAL A 434 -19.82 -3.30 12.08
CA VAL A 434 -18.92 -2.52 12.93
C VAL A 434 -18.93 -3.12 14.33
N ASP A 435 -17.77 -3.64 14.71
CA ASP A 435 -17.52 -4.23 16.04
C ASP A 435 -16.60 -3.30 16.85
N VAL A 436 -16.96 -3.10 18.11
CA VAL A 436 -16.16 -2.36 19.10
C VAL A 436 -15.42 -3.36 19.96
N TYR A 437 -14.10 -3.15 20.13
CA TYR A 437 -13.25 -3.92 21.02
C TYR A 437 -12.67 -3.01 22.10
N GLY A 438 -13.22 -3.08 23.32
CA GLY A 438 -12.73 -2.30 24.46
C GLY A 438 -11.43 -2.87 25.01
N THR A 439 -10.37 -2.09 24.98
CA THR A 439 -9.04 -2.40 25.53
C THR A 439 -8.69 -1.48 26.71
N ARG A 440 -7.58 -1.76 27.40
CA ARG A 440 -7.09 -0.85 28.46
C ARG A 440 -6.67 0.52 27.96
N GLU A 441 -6.23 0.58 26.68
CA GLU A 441 -5.74 1.81 26.04
C GLU A 441 -6.86 2.61 25.37
N GLY A 442 -8.06 2.08 25.35
CA GLY A 442 -9.27 2.64 24.72
C GLY A 442 -9.87 1.71 23.67
N ASP A 443 -10.99 2.14 23.10
CA ASP A 443 -11.77 1.33 22.18
C ASP A 443 -11.16 1.28 20.77
N TRP A 444 -11.25 0.11 20.14
CA TRP A 444 -10.89 -0.15 18.74
C TRP A 444 -12.14 -0.46 17.93
N LEU A 445 -12.14 -0.03 16.68
CA LEU A 445 -13.17 -0.37 15.69
C LEU A 445 -12.64 -1.41 14.73
N HIS A 446 -13.35 -2.52 14.60
CA HIS A 446 -13.16 -3.48 13.55
C HIS A 446 -14.35 -3.42 12.60
N VAL A 447 -14.12 -2.96 11.37
CA VAL A 447 -15.14 -2.74 10.35
C VAL A 447 -14.97 -3.76 9.25
N GLN A 448 -16.02 -4.50 8.96
CA GLN A 448 -16.05 -5.47 7.86
C GLN A 448 -17.06 -5.02 6.80
N GLU A 449 -16.63 -4.98 5.54
CA GLU A 449 -17.53 -4.75 4.42
C GLU A 449 -18.20 -6.07 4.00
N TYR A 450 -19.52 -6.05 3.85
CA TYR A 450 -20.27 -7.09 3.16
C TYR A 450 -20.34 -6.77 1.66
N GLN A 451 -20.45 -7.79 0.84
CA GLN A 451 -20.68 -7.60 -0.59
C GLN A 451 -22.00 -6.83 -0.79
N ALA A 452 -21.93 -5.64 -1.40
CA ALA A 452 -23.10 -4.85 -1.72
C ALA A 452 -24.08 -5.64 -2.62
N PRO A 453 -25.41 -5.46 -2.46
CA PRO A 453 -26.37 -6.04 -3.37
C PRO A 453 -26.09 -5.67 -4.82
N ALA A 454 -26.26 -6.61 -5.74
CA ALA A 454 -26.01 -6.40 -7.19
C ALA A 454 -26.84 -5.27 -7.82
N SER A 455 -27.89 -4.81 -7.12
CA SER A 455 -28.76 -3.69 -7.53
C SER A 455 -28.16 -2.32 -7.25
N ILE A 456 -27.08 -2.23 -6.49
CA ILE A 456 -26.42 -0.97 -6.14
C ILE A 456 -25.21 -0.74 -7.06
N ASP A 457 -25.15 0.43 -7.68
CA ASP A 457 -24.01 0.87 -8.47
C ASP A 457 -22.71 0.78 -7.66
N PRO A 458 -21.66 0.10 -8.15
CA PRO A 458 -20.41 -0.10 -7.40
C PRO A 458 -19.72 1.20 -6.97
N ALA A 459 -19.77 2.27 -7.80
CA ALA A 459 -19.16 3.55 -7.47
C ALA A 459 -19.93 4.23 -6.33
N ARG A 460 -21.25 4.13 -6.29
CA ARG A 460 -22.10 4.61 -5.20
C ARG A 460 -21.89 3.82 -3.91
N ALA A 461 -21.81 2.49 -4.00
CA ALA A 461 -21.51 1.63 -2.84
C ALA A 461 -20.18 2.03 -2.21
N GLN A 462 -19.16 2.21 -3.02
CA GLN A 462 -17.83 2.60 -2.58
C GLN A 462 -17.76 4.02 -2.00
N ALA A 463 -18.50 4.97 -2.58
CA ALA A 463 -18.59 6.34 -2.03
C ALA A 463 -19.26 6.33 -0.63
N ARG A 464 -20.32 5.55 -0.43
CA ARG A 464 -21.01 5.39 0.86
C ARG A 464 -20.16 4.68 1.91
N LEU A 465 -19.46 3.61 1.51
CA LEU A 465 -18.49 2.94 2.39
C LEU A 465 -17.45 3.92 2.92
N ARG A 466 -16.87 4.75 2.05
CA ARG A 466 -15.86 5.74 2.42
C ARG A 466 -16.43 6.81 3.36
N ALA A 467 -17.64 7.32 3.06
CA ALA A 467 -18.31 8.27 3.92
C ALA A 467 -18.62 7.67 5.31
N ALA A 468 -19.01 6.40 5.39
CA ALA A 468 -19.19 5.68 6.64
C ALA A 468 -17.86 5.55 7.42
N LEU A 469 -16.79 5.06 6.76
CA LEU A 469 -15.48 4.89 7.40
C LEU A 469 -14.90 6.20 7.93
N SER A 470 -15.04 7.31 7.19
CA SER A 470 -14.56 8.63 7.62
C SER A 470 -15.33 9.20 8.80
N SER A 471 -16.62 8.88 8.93
CA SER A 471 -17.47 9.40 10.01
C SER A 471 -17.43 8.57 11.30
N LEU A 472 -17.06 7.27 11.22
CA LEU A 472 -17.05 6.34 12.37
C LEU A 472 -16.23 6.83 13.56
N PRO A 473 -14.94 7.25 13.40
CA PRO A 473 -14.13 7.67 14.54
C PRO A 473 -14.74 8.84 15.30
N ALA A 474 -15.18 9.87 14.58
CA ALA A 474 -15.79 11.05 15.17
C ALA A 474 -17.19 10.75 15.80
N ALA A 475 -17.98 9.88 15.15
CA ALA A 475 -19.30 9.51 15.65
C ALA A 475 -19.26 8.70 16.95
N LEU A 476 -18.21 7.92 17.17
CA LEU A 476 -18.05 7.05 18.33
C LEU A 476 -17.02 7.54 19.34
N ASP A 477 -16.41 8.72 19.10
CA ASP A 477 -15.34 9.32 19.92
C ASP A 477 -14.14 8.37 20.09
N ILE A 478 -13.71 7.76 18.96
CA ILE A 478 -12.58 6.82 18.93
C ILE A 478 -11.45 7.42 18.06
N ASP A 479 -10.21 7.23 18.49
CA ASP A 479 -9.03 7.66 17.75
C ASP A 479 -9.03 6.99 16.35
N PRO A 480 -8.92 7.76 15.25
CA PRO A 480 -8.88 7.21 13.87
C PRO A 480 -7.80 6.13 13.66
N ARG A 481 -6.72 6.15 14.44
CA ARG A 481 -5.65 5.13 14.42
C ARG A 481 -6.11 3.76 14.91
N ARG A 482 -7.22 3.71 15.63
CA ARG A 482 -7.83 2.49 16.19
C ARG A 482 -8.97 1.94 15.36
N LEU A 483 -9.07 2.36 14.09
CA LEU A 483 -10.00 1.80 13.12
C LEU A 483 -9.28 0.81 12.23
N VAL A 484 -9.70 -0.45 12.26
CA VAL A 484 -9.24 -1.51 11.35
C VAL A 484 -10.38 -1.84 10.39
N PHE A 485 -10.11 -1.79 9.10
CA PHE A 485 -11.08 -2.10 8.06
C PHE A 485 -10.70 -3.37 7.30
N LYS A 486 -11.66 -4.27 7.06
CA LYS A 486 -11.49 -5.49 6.27
C LYS A 486 -12.63 -5.68 5.27
N VAL A 487 -12.30 -6.17 4.07
CA VAL A 487 -13.31 -6.56 3.06
C VAL A 487 -13.55 -8.06 3.18
N ARG A 488 -14.77 -8.46 3.45
CA ARG A 488 -15.18 -9.85 3.48
C ARG A 488 -15.55 -10.32 2.08
N GLN A 489 -14.53 -10.65 1.27
CA GLN A 489 -14.78 -11.31 -0.01
C GLN A 489 -15.27 -12.75 0.21
N ARG A 490 -16.21 -13.22 -0.64
CA ARG A 490 -16.53 -14.65 -0.71
C ARG A 490 -15.30 -15.40 -1.21
N GLN A 491 -14.51 -15.90 -0.27
CA GLN A 491 -13.37 -16.74 -0.61
C GLN A 491 -13.87 -18.12 -1.05
N ARG A 492 -13.40 -18.55 -2.21
CA ARG A 492 -13.54 -19.94 -2.69
C ARG A 492 -12.23 -20.64 -2.38
N GLY A 493 -12.22 -21.54 -1.37
CA GLY A 493 -11.06 -22.42 -1.14
C GLY A 493 -10.20 -22.10 0.08
N ARG A 494 -8.90 -22.36 0.00
CA ARG A 494 -7.91 -22.50 1.10
C ARG A 494 -7.52 -21.22 1.86
N GLU A 495 -8.02 -20.06 1.49
CA GLU A 495 -7.50 -18.78 1.97
C GLU A 495 -8.07 -18.32 3.32
N GLN A 496 -9.07 -19.02 3.87
CA GLN A 496 -9.77 -18.62 5.09
C GLN A 496 -8.87 -18.60 6.35
N TYR A 497 -7.76 -19.33 6.34
CA TYR A 497 -6.83 -19.45 7.46
C TYR A 497 -5.45 -18.83 7.18
N THR A 498 -5.31 -18.10 6.08
CA THR A 498 -4.05 -17.47 5.70
C THR A 498 -3.87 -16.17 6.47
N ARG A 499 -2.67 -15.97 7.01
CA ARG A 499 -2.30 -14.70 7.65
C ARG A 499 -2.30 -13.58 6.61
N GLN A 500 -3.09 -12.52 6.85
CA GLN A 500 -3.30 -11.39 5.94
C GLN A 500 -2.35 -10.21 6.21
N GLY A 501 -1.73 -10.17 7.38
CA GLY A 501 -0.81 -9.12 7.79
C GLY A 501 0.35 -9.64 8.66
N GLU A 502 1.33 -8.82 8.92
CA GLU A 502 2.52 -9.13 9.71
C GLU A 502 2.74 -8.18 10.89
N SER A 503 1.71 -7.45 11.31
CA SER A 503 1.83 -6.48 12.41
C SER A 503 2.22 -7.14 13.73
N GLY A 504 1.81 -8.38 13.95
CA GLY A 504 1.98 -9.10 15.21
C GLY A 504 1.22 -8.47 16.39
N GLN A 505 0.37 -7.47 16.12
CA GLN A 505 -0.31 -6.69 17.15
C GLN A 505 -1.42 -7.51 17.82
N MET A 506 -1.20 -7.86 19.08
CA MET A 506 -2.19 -8.53 19.93
C MET A 506 -2.76 -7.50 20.91
N LEU A 507 -4.10 -7.45 20.99
CA LEU A 507 -4.82 -6.56 21.90
C LEU A 507 -5.47 -7.39 23.02
N GLU A 508 -5.34 -6.94 24.26
CA GLU A 508 -6.02 -7.55 25.38
C GLU A 508 -7.43 -6.98 25.52
N VAL A 509 -8.43 -7.87 25.48
CA VAL A 509 -9.84 -7.53 25.71
C VAL A 509 -10.41 -8.33 26.88
N ARG A 510 -11.59 -7.92 27.36
CA ARG A 510 -12.29 -8.61 28.45
C ARG A 510 -13.67 -9.09 28.00
N GLU A 511 -14.02 -10.32 28.41
CA GLU A 511 -15.37 -10.87 28.31
C GLU A 511 -15.74 -11.50 29.65
N GLY A 512 -16.58 -10.85 30.42
CA GLY A 512 -16.85 -11.24 31.81
C GLY A 512 -15.55 -11.31 32.65
N PRO A 513 -15.28 -12.44 33.33
CA PRO A 513 -14.06 -12.62 34.11
C PRO A 513 -12.82 -12.88 33.23
N CYS A 514 -13.02 -13.23 31.95
CA CYS A 514 -11.95 -13.67 31.05
C CYS A 514 -11.19 -12.52 30.43
N ARG A 515 -9.87 -12.64 30.35
CA ARG A 515 -8.97 -11.79 29.57
C ARG A 515 -8.57 -12.58 28.33
N LEU A 516 -8.71 -11.99 27.16
CA LEU A 516 -8.49 -12.67 25.88
C LEU A 516 -7.62 -11.81 24.97
N TRP A 517 -6.69 -12.45 24.27
CA TRP A 517 -5.97 -11.81 23.20
C TRP A 517 -6.80 -11.84 21.92
N VAL A 518 -6.91 -10.70 21.24
CA VAL A 518 -7.47 -10.58 19.90
C VAL A 518 -6.43 -9.94 18.96
N ASN A 519 -6.55 -10.26 17.68
CA ASN A 519 -5.75 -9.64 16.61
C ASN A 519 -6.72 -9.11 15.56
N LEU A 520 -6.79 -7.81 15.42
CA LEU A 520 -7.71 -7.15 14.49
C LEU A 520 -7.12 -6.99 13.09
N THR A 521 -5.81 -7.16 12.92
CA THR A 521 -5.07 -6.81 11.69
C THR A 521 -4.66 -8.01 10.86
N ASP A 522 -4.03 -9.03 11.46
CA ASP A 522 -3.27 -10.05 10.73
C ASP A 522 -4.10 -11.24 10.22
N TYR A 523 -5.27 -11.49 10.80
CA TYR A 523 -6.13 -12.63 10.47
C TYR A 523 -7.50 -12.16 10.01
N LEU A 524 -8.20 -12.95 9.20
CA LEU A 524 -9.56 -12.64 8.76
C LEU A 524 -10.49 -12.52 9.98
N ASP A 525 -10.43 -13.49 10.88
CA ASP A 525 -11.18 -13.50 12.13
C ASP A 525 -10.33 -12.95 13.28
N THR A 526 -10.95 -12.25 14.20
CA THR A 526 -10.26 -11.49 15.25
C THR A 526 -9.72 -12.32 16.41
N GLY A 527 -10.03 -13.60 16.46
CA GLY A 527 -9.71 -14.47 17.59
C GLY A 527 -10.82 -14.59 18.63
N LEU A 528 -11.92 -13.84 18.48
CA LEU A 528 -13.07 -13.88 19.39
C LEU A 528 -14.38 -13.67 18.60
N PHE A 529 -15.21 -14.69 18.52
CA PHE A 529 -16.54 -14.63 17.94
C PHE A 529 -17.52 -14.01 18.95
N LEU A 530 -17.90 -12.75 18.73
CA LEU A 530 -18.72 -11.97 19.69
C LEU A 530 -20.15 -12.52 19.83
N ASP A 531 -20.67 -13.15 18.81
CA ASP A 531 -22.00 -13.75 18.77
C ASP A 531 -22.16 -14.98 19.67
N HIS A 532 -21.07 -15.71 19.99
CA HIS A 532 -21.07 -16.86 20.89
C HIS A 532 -20.92 -16.49 22.39
N ARG A 533 -20.97 -15.22 22.75
CA ARG A 533 -20.80 -14.76 24.14
C ARG A 533 -21.74 -15.45 25.13
N PRO A 534 -23.07 -15.59 24.89
CA PRO A 534 -23.97 -16.28 25.83
C PRO A 534 -23.60 -17.73 26.07
N VAL A 535 -23.18 -18.44 25.03
CA VAL A 535 -22.73 -19.84 25.12
C VAL A 535 -21.49 -19.95 25.98
N ARG A 536 -20.48 -19.08 25.77
CA ARG A 536 -19.27 -19.09 26.59
C ARG A 536 -19.50 -18.74 28.04
N GLN A 537 -20.37 -17.78 28.31
CA GLN A 537 -20.77 -17.44 29.67
C GLN A 537 -21.45 -18.64 30.37
N TRP A 538 -22.39 -19.28 29.67
CA TRP A 538 -23.07 -20.47 30.19
C TRP A 538 -22.05 -21.61 30.47
N ILE A 539 -21.08 -21.83 29.59
CA ILE A 539 -20.01 -22.81 29.82
C ILE A 539 -19.25 -22.47 31.11
N GLY A 540 -18.84 -21.21 31.29
CA GLY A 540 -18.19 -20.77 32.52
C GLY A 540 -18.99 -21.02 33.79
N GLU A 541 -20.28 -20.67 33.76
CA GLU A 541 -21.22 -20.84 34.91
C GLU A 541 -21.47 -22.31 35.24
N ASN A 542 -21.35 -23.23 34.28
CA ASN A 542 -21.69 -24.66 34.44
C ASN A 542 -20.50 -25.60 34.46
N ALA A 543 -19.26 -25.08 34.40
CA ALA A 543 -18.03 -25.91 34.30
C ALA A 543 -17.50 -26.39 35.65
N ALA A 544 -17.94 -25.82 36.79
CA ALA A 544 -17.38 -26.13 38.10
C ALA A 544 -17.38 -27.65 38.42
N GLY A 545 -16.18 -28.20 38.70
CA GLY A 545 -15.95 -29.59 39.02
C GLY A 545 -16.06 -30.55 37.83
N LYS A 546 -16.34 -30.08 36.62
CA LYS A 546 -16.57 -30.90 35.42
C LYS A 546 -15.31 -31.02 34.55
N ARG A 547 -15.27 -32.13 33.81
CA ARG A 547 -14.30 -32.30 32.70
C ARG A 547 -14.93 -31.69 31.44
N PHE A 548 -14.26 -30.70 30.88
CA PHE A 548 -14.72 -29.97 29.70
C PHE A 548 -13.92 -30.35 28.44
N LEU A 549 -14.61 -30.66 27.36
CA LEU A 549 -14.06 -30.86 26.03
C LEU A 549 -14.46 -29.76 25.08
N ASN A 550 -13.48 -29.14 24.41
CA ASN A 550 -13.67 -28.12 23.38
C ASN A 550 -13.15 -28.66 22.04
N LEU A 551 -14.03 -28.96 21.13
CA LEU A 551 -13.74 -29.47 19.78
C LEU A 551 -13.81 -28.31 18.77
N PHE A 552 -12.87 -28.29 17.83
CA PHE A 552 -12.61 -27.14 16.96
C PHE A 552 -12.36 -25.88 17.82
N SER A 553 -11.42 -26.02 18.73
CA SER A 553 -11.29 -25.13 19.88
C SER A 553 -10.87 -23.70 19.52
N TYR A 554 -10.42 -23.45 18.30
CA TYR A 554 -9.97 -22.15 17.82
C TYR A 554 -8.97 -21.52 18.80
N THR A 555 -9.13 -20.24 19.16
CA THR A 555 -8.29 -19.54 20.14
C THR A 555 -8.55 -19.91 21.60
N GLY A 556 -9.50 -20.82 21.85
CA GLY A 556 -9.80 -21.35 23.16
C GLY A 556 -10.61 -20.43 24.09
N ALA A 557 -11.32 -19.44 23.57
CA ALA A 557 -12.14 -18.56 24.42
C ALA A 557 -13.12 -19.36 25.32
N ALA A 558 -13.80 -20.37 24.78
CA ALA A 558 -14.66 -21.25 25.57
C ALA A 558 -13.90 -22.04 26.64
N THR A 559 -12.69 -22.50 26.34
CA THR A 559 -11.80 -23.19 27.29
C THR A 559 -11.41 -22.28 28.46
N VAL A 560 -11.10 -21.01 28.19
CA VAL A 560 -10.77 -20.03 29.24
C VAL A 560 -11.97 -19.80 30.16
N HIS A 561 -13.18 -19.67 29.59
CA HIS A 561 -14.42 -19.57 30.40
C HIS A 561 -14.62 -20.78 31.27
N ALA A 562 -14.44 -22.00 30.74
CA ALA A 562 -14.56 -23.24 31.53
C ALA A 562 -13.49 -23.32 32.63
N ALA A 563 -12.24 -22.98 32.33
CA ALA A 563 -11.14 -23.02 33.29
C ALA A 563 -11.38 -22.05 34.47
N LEU A 564 -11.76 -20.78 34.17
CA LEU A 564 -12.08 -19.78 35.20
C LEU A 564 -13.41 -20.12 35.94
N GLY A 565 -14.31 -20.82 35.29
CA GLY A 565 -15.54 -21.36 35.88
C GLY A 565 -15.32 -22.55 36.81
N GLY A 566 -14.06 -22.95 37.05
CA GLY A 566 -13.70 -24.02 37.98
C GLY A 566 -13.80 -25.41 37.38
N ALA A 567 -13.60 -25.60 36.09
CA ALA A 567 -13.52 -26.92 35.48
C ALA A 567 -12.44 -27.77 36.16
N LYS A 568 -12.73 -29.06 36.42
CA LYS A 568 -11.80 -29.99 36.99
C LYS A 568 -10.61 -30.29 36.03
N ALA A 569 -10.88 -30.32 34.74
CA ALA A 569 -9.93 -30.39 33.66
C ALA A 569 -10.54 -29.92 32.36
N THR A 570 -9.70 -29.44 31.42
CA THR A 570 -10.14 -29.09 30.08
C THR A 570 -9.30 -29.76 29.03
N THR A 571 -9.90 -30.28 27.97
CA THR A 571 -9.25 -30.79 26.78
C THR A 571 -9.71 -29.97 25.57
N SER A 572 -8.77 -29.42 24.82
CA SER A 572 -9.06 -28.63 23.63
C SER A 572 -8.40 -29.25 22.42
N VAL A 573 -9.18 -29.58 21.41
CA VAL A 573 -8.72 -30.24 20.18
C VAL A 573 -8.88 -29.30 19.00
N ASP A 574 -7.83 -29.11 18.23
CA ASP A 574 -7.85 -28.31 17.00
C ASP A 574 -6.76 -28.78 16.02
N LEU A 575 -7.04 -28.68 14.73
CA LEU A 575 -6.10 -29.02 13.67
C LEU A 575 -5.03 -27.93 13.44
N SER A 576 -5.24 -26.72 13.95
CA SER A 576 -4.36 -25.57 13.79
C SER A 576 -3.43 -25.40 14.99
N LYS A 577 -2.13 -25.63 14.78
CA LYS A 577 -1.12 -25.34 15.81
C LYS A 577 -1.13 -23.85 16.21
N THR A 578 -1.32 -22.94 15.26
CA THR A 578 -1.39 -21.50 15.51
C THR A 578 -2.49 -21.15 16.49
N TYR A 579 -3.68 -21.75 16.36
CA TYR A 579 -4.79 -21.51 17.28
C TYR A 579 -4.57 -22.15 18.64
N LEU A 580 -3.95 -23.32 18.70
CA LEU A 580 -3.57 -23.94 19.97
C LEU A 580 -2.49 -23.15 20.72
N ASP A 581 -1.55 -22.54 20.01
CA ASP A 581 -0.57 -21.61 20.59
C ASP A 581 -1.24 -20.33 21.10
N TRP A 582 -2.26 -19.83 20.39
CA TRP A 582 -3.07 -18.70 20.84
C TRP A 582 -3.91 -19.05 22.08
N LEU A 583 -4.54 -20.21 22.09
CA LEU A 583 -5.23 -20.75 23.27
C LEU A 583 -4.29 -20.81 24.48
N GLN A 584 -3.05 -21.30 24.30
CA GLN A 584 -2.05 -21.29 25.38
C GLN A 584 -1.81 -19.90 25.94
N ARG A 585 -1.64 -18.90 25.07
CA ARG A 585 -1.46 -17.49 25.48
C ARG A 585 -2.68 -16.97 26.23
N ASN A 586 -3.89 -17.36 25.83
CA ASN A 586 -5.13 -17.01 26.51
C ASN A 586 -5.23 -17.64 27.91
N LEU A 587 -4.87 -18.93 28.07
CA LEU A 587 -4.78 -19.58 29.38
C LEU A 587 -3.73 -18.90 30.24
N PHE A 588 -2.54 -18.64 29.71
CA PHE A 588 -1.47 -17.95 30.44
C PHE A 588 -1.91 -16.55 30.92
N LEU A 589 -2.57 -15.77 30.08
CA LEU A 589 -3.09 -14.46 30.42
C LEU A 589 -4.04 -14.48 31.64
N ASN A 590 -4.76 -15.59 31.82
CA ASN A 590 -5.69 -15.80 32.92
C ASN A 590 -5.10 -16.64 34.08
N GLN A 591 -3.78 -16.87 34.11
CA GLN A 591 -3.08 -17.66 35.13
C GLN A 591 -3.57 -19.11 35.22
N GLN A 592 -4.09 -19.66 34.12
CA GLN A 592 -4.57 -21.06 34.01
C GLN A 592 -3.50 -21.93 33.33
N ASN A 593 -2.30 -22.02 33.93
CA ASN A 593 -1.15 -22.74 33.33
C ASN A 593 -1.03 -24.20 33.81
N SER A 594 -2.05 -24.73 34.46
CA SER A 594 -2.02 -26.08 35.00
C SER A 594 -2.02 -27.14 33.87
N PRO A 595 -1.29 -28.26 34.03
CA PRO A 595 -1.32 -29.41 33.11
C PRO A 595 -2.70 -30.04 32.92
N ILE A 596 -3.68 -29.74 33.80
CA ILE A 596 -5.08 -30.18 33.65
C ILE A 596 -5.76 -29.56 32.44
N HIS A 597 -5.22 -28.49 31.85
CA HIS A 597 -5.71 -27.84 30.65
C HIS A 597 -4.93 -28.34 29.43
N GLN A 598 -5.38 -29.46 28.85
CA GLN A 598 -4.73 -30.13 27.75
C GLN A 598 -5.07 -29.48 26.39
N ARG A 599 -4.10 -29.50 25.48
CA ARG A 599 -4.22 -29.00 24.11
C ARG A 599 -3.76 -30.09 23.16
N ILE A 600 -4.65 -30.54 22.29
CA ILE A 600 -4.43 -31.66 21.39
C ILE A 600 -4.42 -31.13 19.93
N HIS A 601 -3.30 -31.32 19.27
CA HIS A 601 -3.17 -31.03 17.85
C HIS A 601 -3.57 -32.24 17.02
N ALA A 602 -4.84 -32.32 16.66
CA ALA A 602 -5.41 -33.46 15.92
C ALA A 602 -6.63 -33.07 15.11
N ASP A 603 -6.99 -33.91 14.16
CA ASP A 603 -8.32 -33.88 13.53
C ASP A 603 -9.36 -34.29 14.58
N CYS A 604 -10.41 -33.46 14.74
CA CYS A 604 -11.39 -33.66 15.80
C CYS A 604 -12.20 -34.96 15.65
N LEU A 605 -12.57 -35.35 14.43
CA LEU A 605 -13.33 -36.57 14.18
C LEU A 605 -12.47 -37.80 14.44
N ALA A 606 -11.27 -37.88 13.87
CA ALA A 606 -10.35 -38.98 14.12
C ALA A 606 -9.97 -39.10 15.59
N TRP A 607 -9.79 -37.97 16.30
CA TRP A 607 -9.48 -38.00 17.72
C TRP A 607 -10.66 -38.49 18.58
N LEU A 608 -11.90 -38.17 18.18
CA LEU A 608 -13.10 -38.66 18.86
C LEU A 608 -13.23 -40.21 18.73
N GLU A 609 -12.91 -40.77 17.57
CA GLU A 609 -13.00 -42.22 17.29
C GLU A 609 -12.00 -43.03 18.12
N ASP A 610 -10.77 -42.53 18.28
CA ASP A 610 -9.67 -43.23 18.97
C ASP A 610 -9.74 -43.15 20.49
N GLY A 611 -10.48 -42.24 21.06
CA GLY A 611 -10.45 -41.93 22.48
C GLY A 611 -11.51 -42.70 23.29
N ARG A 612 -11.26 -42.89 24.61
CA ARG A 612 -12.17 -43.54 25.57
C ARG A 612 -12.58 -42.65 26.77
N GLU A 613 -11.95 -41.48 26.91
CA GLU A 613 -12.23 -40.57 28.01
C GLU A 613 -13.63 -39.95 27.85
N GLN A 614 -14.33 -39.79 28.97
CA GLN A 614 -15.64 -39.17 29.01
C GLN A 614 -15.55 -37.76 29.61
N TYR A 615 -16.45 -36.90 29.18
CA TYR A 615 -16.53 -35.48 29.55
C TYR A 615 -17.94 -35.14 30.04
N ASP A 616 -18.00 -34.25 31.03
CA ASP A 616 -19.29 -33.83 31.62
C ASP A 616 -19.93 -32.68 30.84
N LEU A 617 -19.08 -31.97 30.08
CA LEU A 617 -19.50 -30.84 29.25
C LEU A 617 -18.65 -30.83 27.96
N ILE A 618 -19.31 -30.82 26.81
CA ILE A 618 -18.66 -30.81 25.50
C ILE A 618 -19.17 -29.58 24.72
N PHE A 619 -18.26 -28.81 24.13
CA PHE A 619 -18.57 -27.77 23.15
C PHE A 619 -18.03 -28.18 21.80
N LEU A 620 -18.90 -28.18 20.79
CA LEU A 620 -18.65 -28.63 19.43
C LEU A 620 -19.10 -27.53 18.47
N ASP A 621 -18.15 -26.77 17.92
CA ASP A 621 -18.40 -25.63 17.02
C ASP A 621 -17.57 -25.76 15.73
N PRO A 622 -17.90 -26.71 14.85
CA PRO A 622 -17.14 -26.98 13.64
C PRO A 622 -17.33 -25.87 12.58
N PRO A 623 -16.33 -25.65 11.70
CA PRO A 623 -16.50 -24.76 10.55
C PRO A 623 -17.56 -25.33 9.58
N SER A 624 -18.28 -24.45 8.88
CA SER A 624 -19.28 -24.87 7.87
C SER A 624 -18.72 -25.77 6.78
N PHE A 625 -17.45 -25.54 6.41
CA PHE A 625 -16.70 -26.32 5.41
C PHE A 625 -15.21 -26.26 5.72
N SER A 626 -14.51 -27.40 5.56
CA SER A 626 -13.05 -27.47 5.68
C SER A 626 -12.49 -28.48 4.68
N ASN A 627 -11.46 -28.10 3.94
CA ASN A 627 -10.73 -28.92 2.97
C ASN A 627 -9.23 -29.00 3.26
N SER A 628 -8.86 -29.09 4.53
CA SER A 628 -7.46 -29.15 4.93
C SER A 628 -6.78 -30.43 4.40
N LYS A 629 -5.57 -30.29 3.82
CA LYS A 629 -4.72 -31.43 3.40
C LYS A 629 -4.36 -32.39 4.54
N ARG A 630 -4.61 -32.01 5.79
CA ARG A 630 -4.32 -32.78 6.99
C ARG A 630 -5.53 -33.55 7.51
N MET A 631 -6.69 -33.40 6.88
CA MET A 631 -7.89 -34.20 7.16
C MET A 631 -7.95 -35.39 6.21
N ALA A 632 -8.53 -36.47 6.65
CA ALA A 632 -8.72 -37.66 5.84
C ALA A 632 -9.75 -37.44 4.72
N SER A 633 -10.72 -36.58 4.92
CA SER A 633 -11.75 -36.15 3.95
C SER A 633 -12.14 -34.68 4.19
N ASP A 634 -12.74 -34.04 3.19
CA ASP A 634 -13.33 -32.70 3.36
C ASP A 634 -14.52 -32.76 4.31
N LEU A 635 -14.56 -31.84 5.29
CA LEU A 635 -15.69 -31.66 6.20
C LEU A 635 -16.74 -30.74 5.55
N ASP A 636 -17.96 -31.24 5.45
CA ASP A 636 -19.17 -30.44 5.14
C ASP A 636 -20.15 -30.64 6.29
N ILE A 637 -20.39 -29.59 7.08
CA ILE A 637 -21.17 -29.72 8.32
C ILE A 637 -22.61 -30.14 8.08
N GLN A 638 -23.23 -29.78 6.95
CA GLN A 638 -24.59 -30.25 6.65
C GLN A 638 -24.62 -31.77 6.41
N ARG A 639 -23.61 -32.31 5.76
CA ARG A 639 -23.48 -33.75 5.50
C ARG A 639 -23.02 -34.53 6.73
N ASP A 640 -22.02 -34.01 7.44
CA ASP A 640 -21.22 -34.80 8.39
C ASP A 640 -21.61 -34.58 9.86
N HIS A 641 -22.51 -33.62 10.15
CA HIS A 641 -22.85 -33.26 11.54
C HIS A 641 -23.42 -34.41 12.36
N ALA A 642 -24.22 -35.32 11.75
CA ALA A 642 -24.84 -36.38 12.49
C ALA A 642 -23.80 -37.36 13.05
N ASP A 643 -22.79 -37.75 12.26
CA ASP A 643 -21.73 -38.63 12.69
C ASP A 643 -20.81 -37.94 13.71
N LEU A 644 -20.48 -36.67 13.48
CA LEU A 644 -19.68 -35.88 14.41
C LEU A 644 -20.37 -35.71 15.76
N ILE A 645 -21.67 -35.45 15.79
CA ILE A 645 -22.46 -35.34 17.02
C ILE A 645 -22.54 -36.73 17.72
N ARG A 646 -22.78 -37.83 17.01
CA ARG A 646 -22.80 -39.18 17.60
C ARG A 646 -21.45 -39.54 18.22
N ALA A 647 -20.35 -39.24 17.54
CA ALA A 647 -19.00 -39.46 18.06
C ALA A 647 -18.73 -38.63 19.33
N ALA A 648 -19.17 -37.35 19.35
CA ALA A 648 -19.06 -36.51 20.54
C ALA A 648 -19.96 -37.01 21.68
N MET A 649 -21.20 -37.43 21.39
CA MET A 649 -22.13 -38.00 22.37
C MET A 649 -21.59 -39.32 22.98
N ALA A 650 -20.88 -40.16 22.24
CA ALA A 650 -20.21 -41.34 22.78
C ALA A 650 -19.13 -40.98 23.83
N ARG A 651 -18.62 -39.76 23.80
CA ARG A 651 -17.64 -39.23 24.78
C ARG A 651 -18.33 -38.44 25.91
N LEU A 652 -19.65 -38.28 25.88
CA LEU A 652 -20.39 -37.56 26.90
C LEU A 652 -20.72 -38.49 28.08
N ALA A 653 -20.36 -38.07 29.29
CA ALA A 653 -20.70 -38.80 30.55
C ALA A 653 -22.19 -38.76 30.81
N ALA A 654 -22.68 -39.73 31.59
CA ALA A 654 -24.07 -39.75 32.05
C ALA A 654 -24.42 -38.43 32.78
N GLY A 655 -25.53 -37.83 32.41
CA GLY A 655 -25.94 -36.51 32.92
C GLY A 655 -25.15 -35.30 32.39
N GLY A 656 -24.20 -35.55 31.47
CA GLY A 656 -23.45 -34.48 30.79
C GLY A 656 -24.26 -33.69 29.77
N THR A 657 -23.69 -32.65 29.21
CA THR A 657 -24.31 -31.80 28.16
C THR A 657 -23.33 -31.60 27.03
N LEU A 658 -23.77 -31.89 25.82
CA LEU A 658 -23.10 -31.47 24.56
C LEU A 658 -23.77 -30.19 24.06
N ILE A 659 -22.99 -29.19 23.74
CA ILE A 659 -23.44 -27.96 23.07
C ILE A 659 -22.91 -28.05 21.65
N PHE A 660 -23.79 -28.14 20.68
CA PHE A 660 -23.46 -28.08 19.25
C PHE A 660 -23.85 -26.73 18.68
N SER A 661 -22.95 -26.11 17.94
CA SER A 661 -23.17 -24.84 17.26
C SER A 661 -22.70 -24.89 15.81
N THR A 662 -23.33 -24.11 14.93
CA THR A 662 -22.87 -23.94 13.54
C THR A 662 -23.31 -22.60 12.97
N ASN A 663 -22.47 -21.98 12.14
CA ASN A 663 -22.74 -20.74 11.43
C ASN A 663 -23.30 -20.94 10.01
N LEU A 664 -23.67 -22.17 9.64
CA LEU A 664 -24.29 -22.47 8.35
C LEU A 664 -25.73 -21.94 8.29
N ARG A 665 -26.02 -20.93 7.46
CA ARG A 665 -27.31 -20.18 7.45
C ARG A 665 -28.56 -21.01 7.13
N ARG A 666 -28.43 -22.15 6.48
CA ARG A 666 -29.53 -23.06 6.10
C ARG A 666 -29.30 -24.44 6.65
N PHE A 667 -28.71 -24.52 7.84
CA PHE A 667 -28.45 -25.77 8.49
C PHE A 667 -29.77 -26.40 8.97
N GLU A 668 -29.90 -27.69 8.73
CA GLU A 668 -30.98 -28.54 9.21
C GLU A 668 -30.40 -29.68 10.00
N LEU A 669 -30.84 -29.83 11.28
CA LEU A 669 -30.36 -30.89 12.13
C LEU A 669 -31.01 -32.21 11.67
N ASP A 670 -30.25 -33.30 11.63
CA ASP A 670 -30.74 -34.64 11.25
C ASP A 670 -31.82 -35.08 12.25
N PRO A 671 -33.04 -35.38 11.79
CA PRO A 671 -34.12 -35.85 12.66
C PRO A 671 -33.79 -37.09 13.51
N ALA A 672 -32.93 -37.99 12.99
CA ALA A 672 -32.50 -39.16 13.74
C ALA A 672 -31.71 -38.84 15.01
N LEU A 673 -31.15 -37.65 15.15
CA LEU A 673 -30.52 -37.18 16.40
C LEU A 673 -31.52 -36.84 17.45
N VAL A 674 -32.69 -36.32 17.05
CA VAL A 674 -33.79 -35.95 17.96
C VAL A 674 -34.46 -37.23 18.50
N GLU A 675 -34.44 -38.31 17.73
CA GLU A 675 -34.93 -39.64 18.17
C GLU A 675 -33.95 -40.31 19.14
N ALA A 676 -32.64 -40.10 18.92
CA ALA A 676 -31.58 -40.77 19.66
C ALA A 676 -31.19 -40.08 20.99
N PHE A 677 -31.46 -38.76 21.11
CA PHE A 677 -30.99 -37.92 22.22
C PHE A 677 -32.05 -36.91 22.65
N ASP A 678 -31.99 -36.42 23.91
CA ASP A 678 -32.72 -35.26 24.36
C ASP A 678 -32.08 -33.99 23.72
N VAL A 679 -32.75 -33.40 22.72
CA VAL A 679 -32.26 -32.29 21.94
C VAL A 679 -33.08 -31.04 22.20
N GLN A 680 -32.42 -29.96 22.63
CA GLN A 680 -33.05 -28.68 22.90
C GLN A 680 -32.50 -27.61 21.96
N ASP A 681 -33.32 -27.04 21.09
CA ASP A 681 -32.93 -25.88 20.30
C ASP A 681 -32.77 -24.65 21.22
N ARG A 682 -31.56 -24.10 21.21
CA ARG A 682 -31.16 -22.93 21.98
C ARG A 682 -30.74 -21.75 21.09
N SER A 683 -30.99 -21.80 19.80
CA SER A 683 -30.50 -20.84 18.80
C SER A 683 -30.94 -19.40 19.17
N THR A 684 -32.21 -19.18 19.51
CA THR A 684 -32.68 -17.82 19.89
C THR A 684 -32.02 -17.33 21.19
N TRP A 685 -31.81 -18.21 22.15
CA TRP A 685 -31.17 -17.86 23.42
C TRP A 685 -29.68 -17.57 23.26
N SER A 686 -28.99 -18.27 22.37
CA SER A 686 -27.55 -18.16 22.18
C SER A 686 -27.11 -16.87 21.46
N ILE A 687 -28.05 -16.16 20.78
CA ILE A 687 -27.77 -14.93 20.06
C ILE A 687 -27.86 -13.72 21.00
N PRO A 688 -26.76 -13.00 21.26
CA PRO A 688 -26.74 -11.85 22.14
C PRO A 688 -27.49 -10.64 21.54
N LYS A 689 -27.85 -9.69 22.38
CA LYS A 689 -28.66 -8.52 22.01
C LYS A 689 -28.08 -7.69 20.86
N ASP A 690 -26.77 -7.58 20.77
CA ASP A 690 -26.05 -6.83 19.73
C ASP A 690 -26.04 -7.55 18.37
N PHE A 691 -26.48 -8.83 18.33
CA PHE A 691 -26.62 -9.63 17.10
C PHE A 691 -28.09 -9.97 16.76
N GLN A 692 -29.06 -9.53 17.52
CA GLN A 692 -30.46 -9.88 17.33
C GLN A 692 -31.06 -9.52 15.96
N ARG A 693 -30.44 -8.63 15.20
CA ARG A 693 -30.85 -8.34 13.82
C ARG A 693 -30.59 -9.48 12.86
N ASN A 694 -29.55 -10.28 13.13
CA ASN A 694 -29.18 -11.44 12.33
C ASN A 694 -29.44 -12.72 13.13
N GLN A 695 -30.71 -13.09 13.27
CA GLN A 695 -31.11 -14.31 13.98
C GLN A 695 -30.62 -15.63 13.34
N ARG A 696 -29.98 -15.55 12.19
CA ARG A 696 -29.36 -16.69 11.48
C ARG A 696 -27.85 -16.58 11.43
N ILE A 697 -27.21 -15.89 12.36
CA ILE A 697 -25.77 -15.77 12.42
C ILE A 697 -25.13 -17.09 12.80
N HIS A 698 -25.74 -17.81 13.73
CA HIS A 698 -25.46 -19.19 14.07
C HIS A 698 -26.75 -19.88 14.60
N ALA A 699 -26.71 -21.20 14.70
CA ALA A 699 -27.71 -22.01 15.38
C ALA A 699 -27.03 -22.83 16.48
N CYS A 700 -27.74 -23.17 17.55
CA CYS A 700 -27.18 -23.82 18.73
C CYS A 700 -28.17 -24.80 19.35
N TRP A 701 -27.70 -26.00 19.67
CA TRP A 701 -28.50 -27.05 20.34
C TRP A 701 -27.75 -27.59 21.56
N PHE A 702 -28.52 -27.91 22.57
CA PHE A 702 -28.05 -28.66 23.74
C PHE A 702 -28.57 -30.10 23.63
N LEU A 703 -27.64 -31.06 23.71
CA LEU A 703 -27.94 -32.50 23.60
C LEU A 703 -27.54 -33.24 24.88
N ARG A 704 -28.34 -34.21 25.27
CA ARG A 704 -28.08 -35.08 26.42
C ARG A 704 -28.46 -36.50 26.08
N HIS A 705 -27.94 -37.47 26.84
CA HIS A 705 -28.51 -38.82 26.84
C HIS A 705 -29.90 -38.82 27.46
N HIS A 706 -30.79 -39.69 26.94
CA HIS A 706 -32.12 -39.88 27.53
C HIS A 706 -32.08 -40.37 28.98
#